data_40b4e1518a7adc96c7f5148e1010daa7
#
_entry.id   40b4e1518a7adc96c7f5148e1010daa7
#
_cell.length_a   1.000
_cell.length_b   1.000
_cell.length_c   1.000
_cell.angle_alpha   90.00
_cell.angle_beta   90.00
_cell.angle_gamma   90.00
#
_symmetry.space_group_name_H-M   'P 1'
#
loop_
_entity.id
_entity.type
_entity.pdbx_description
1 polymer ?
#
loop_
_entity_poly.entity_id
_entity_poly.type
_entity_poly.pdbx_seq_one_letter_code
_entity_poly.pdbx_strand_id
1 'polypeptide(L)'
;MKKEQKKVPAKRLPALLKKSYTEKALEKKLLKKLYIKTDRDFLAAQFTADEKDPLKKRIAVTEYPDADFIRLKNLAKQIKRQKGRIKLIPLAAAAGFIGAVIILTGLFKNPIAKRVLINVLQKAAGAKVEIASVNVGIFNSALTVNGLAVADKNAPMKNVFEAQKLEADFNLVQLLKKRFVCENLEVSGMAFGTERKTSGALAKREKKVKKDKNTDKAEPGKTAAFMQAQQQAALAEGQQILDSMFAALNPQTFLDNALKQLKTPEEAQKAQELAERLIPVWEKRPAELESSVNDFRSSAEKVLSRDYQTIKDIAEIKSAIEDLNTAIQNGKKLSALTESTVKELQTDSKAVKDAARRASDAVKSDTAFINKEIGKIKSFTVADGKNIFSQTLKAAAYGALGKYYPYAEKAMELLSREDLQKKTKKEVKKQRQRRMRGRTIEYKADVYPRFLIQRMFASGTGFESLLGDISSDPDLWGKPVSFEGSLDEGAAGLGTERTHKADGIVNAGKKLKDPLFKASYTGSGYKVSFNPASVIIQAAEAAGGAVDTAGIPSFAGRAAIRAGIKAEKDGRFGIEADFDFDKVLLSAQDFEPAFISRIYNESLAAVRNLRFSVQSEFSSSGARMDIQTDADKVFIAALQKGINKELETVKKQAVQQAQAELEKYTGPLNDKLAVFGGIEKGIISQKEAVDLIQKELENRKKELTQRAENAGKEALNKAKDKAVDAAAEKAKEAAGDAAGKALKGLFGR
;
A
#
# COMPACT_ATOMS: atom_id res chain seq x y z
N MET A 1 -9.40 -42.63 -112.53
CA MET A 1 -8.61 -43.74 -112.09
C MET A 1 -8.88 -44.04 -110.63
N LYS A 2 -9.65 -45.05 -110.26
CA LYS A 2 -9.83 -45.52 -108.84
C LYS A 2 -8.51 -46.14 -108.38
N LYS A 3 -7.86 -45.48 -107.39
CA LYS A 3 -6.69 -46.12 -106.76
C LYS A 3 -7.15 -47.38 -106.07
N GLU A 4 -6.64 -48.50 -106.59
CA GLU A 4 -6.78 -49.81 -105.89
C GLU A 4 -6.34 -49.70 -104.45
N GLN A 5 -7.27 -49.86 -103.52
CA GLN A 5 -6.99 -49.85 -102.11
C GLN A 5 -6.19 -51.11 -101.80
N LYS A 6 -4.98 -50.91 -101.34
CA LYS A 6 -4.09 -51.98 -100.92
C LYS A 6 -4.72 -52.80 -99.81
N LYS A 7 -5.01 -54.03 -100.01
CA LYS A 7 -5.62 -54.97 -99.07
C LYS A 7 -4.58 -55.66 -98.19
N VAL A 8 -4.84 -55.70 -96.88
CA VAL A 8 -3.95 -56.35 -95.92
C VAL A 8 -4.64 -57.61 -95.36
N PRO A 9 -3.97 -58.79 -95.36
CA PRO A 9 -4.59 -60.04 -94.88
C PRO A 9 -4.80 -60.02 -93.38
N ALA A 10 -5.95 -60.53 -92.90
CA ALA A 10 -6.32 -60.59 -91.49
C ALA A 10 -5.35 -61.34 -90.59
N LYS A 11 -4.49 -62.24 -91.23
CA LYS A 11 -3.41 -62.89 -90.52
C LYS A 11 -2.38 -61.99 -89.91
N ARG A 12 -2.31 -60.68 -90.28
CA ARG A 12 -1.39 -59.71 -89.73
C ARG A 12 -2.02 -58.91 -88.58
N LEU A 13 -3.33 -59.12 -88.25
CA LEU A 13 -3.94 -58.48 -87.08
C LEU A 13 -3.28 -58.83 -85.76
N PRO A 14 -3.36 -57.97 -84.74
CA PRO A 14 -2.85 -58.32 -83.39
C PRO A 14 -3.54 -59.57 -82.83
N ALA A 15 -2.78 -60.42 -82.11
CA ALA A 15 -3.28 -61.65 -81.49
C ALA A 15 -4.54 -61.49 -80.64
N LEU A 16 -4.78 -60.29 -80.08
CA LEU A 16 -5.97 -59.98 -79.32
C LEU A 16 -7.25 -60.02 -80.17
N LEU A 17 -7.17 -59.67 -81.47
CA LEU A 17 -8.33 -59.63 -82.36
C LEU A 17 -8.50 -60.98 -83.14
N LYS A 18 -7.56 -61.83 -83.13
CA LYS A 18 -7.61 -63.15 -83.76
C LYS A 18 -8.33 -64.21 -82.93
N LYS A 19 -8.60 -63.92 -81.63
CA LYS A 19 -9.23 -64.91 -80.75
C LYS A 19 -10.75 -64.91 -80.96
N SER A 20 -11.38 -65.99 -80.74
CA SER A 20 -12.83 -66.12 -80.63
C SER A 20 -13.24 -65.74 -79.19
N TYR A 21 -14.36 -65.04 -79.06
CA TYR A 21 -14.90 -64.52 -77.81
C TYR A 21 -16.38 -64.83 -77.66
N THR A 22 -16.84 -65.25 -76.48
CA THR A 22 -18.23 -65.24 -76.17
C THR A 22 -18.73 -63.78 -76.15
N GLU A 23 -20.00 -63.57 -76.34
CA GLU A 23 -20.56 -62.22 -76.42
C GLU A 23 -20.23 -61.39 -75.14
N LYS A 24 -20.43 -61.95 -73.95
CA LYS A 24 -20.02 -61.33 -72.66
C LYS A 24 -18.49 -61.07 -72.59
N ALA A 25 -17.68 -61.97 -73.16
CA ALA A 25 -16.24 -61.77 -73.16
C ALA A 25 -15.80 -60.69 -74.16
N LEU A 26 -16.45 -60.61 -75.34
CA LEU A 26 -16.22 -59.54 -76.32
C LEU A 26 -16.48 -58.22 -75.73
N GLU A 27 -17.67 -58.04 -75.12
CA GLU A 27 -18.05 -56.80 -74.47
C GLU A 27 -17.07 -56.43 -73.35
N LYS A 28 -16.80 -57.31 -72.37
CA LYS A 28 -15.96 -57.01 -71.19
C LYS A 28 -14.50 -56.81 -71.54
N LYS A 29 -13.91 -57.62 -72.47
CA LYS A 29 -12.49 -57.63 -72.77
C LYS A 29 -12.07 -56.66 -73.84
N LEU A 30 -12.96 -56.34 -74.78
CA LEU A 30 -12.67 -55.46 -75.94
C LEU A 30 -13.51 -54.18 -75.93
N LEU A 31 -14.85 -54.28 -76.03
CA LEU A 31 -15.71 -53.16 -76.28
C LEU A 31 -15.75 -52.17 -75.10
N LYS A 32 -15.90 -52.60 -73.84
CA LYS A 32 -15.87 -51.75 -72.64
C LYS A 32 -14.56 -51.05 -72.42
N LYS A 33 -13.50 -51.44 -73.13
CA LYS A 33 -12.19 -50.77 -73.08
C LYS A 33 -12.03 -49.64 -74.08
N LEU A 34 -12.96 -49.47 -74.94
CA LEU A 34 -13.02 -48.36 -75.89
C LEU A 34 -14.02 -47.32 -75.41
N TYR A 35 -13.58 -46.08 -75.26
CA TYR A 35 -14.44 -45.01 -74.75
C TYR A 35 -15.33 -44.38 -75.80
N ILE A 36 -14.89 -44.37 -77.08
CA ILE A 36 -15.57 -43.78 -78.20
C ILE A 36 -16.61 -44.73 -78.74
N LYS A 37 -17.86 -44.33 -78.83
CA LYS A 37 -18.97 -45.19 -79.32
C LYS A 37 -18.78 -45.66 -80.73
N THR A 38 -18.35 -44.79 -81.66
CA THR A 38 -18.07 -45.15 -83.07
C THR A 38 -16.95 -46.21 -83.24
N ASP A 39 -15.98 -46.25 -82.33
CA ASP A 39 -14.92 -47.28 -82.33
C ASP A 39 -15.40 -48.58 -81.72
N ARG A 40 -16.34 -48.54 -80.77
CA ARG A 40 -16.98 -49.76 -80.23
C ARG A 40 -17.84 -50.43 -81.32
N ASP A 41 -18.69 -49.66 -81.98
CA ASP A 41 -19.61 -50.09 -82.99
C ASP A 41 -18.80 -50.69 -84.23
N PHE A 42 -17.80 -49.91 -84.61
CA PHE A 42 -16.85 -50.44 -85.67
C PHE A 42 -16.19 -51.73 -85.27
N LEU A 43 -15.64 -51.88 -84.06
CA LEU A 43 -14.99 -53.11 -83.65
C LEU A 43 -16.00 -54.24 -83.45
N ALA A 44 -17.21 -53.98 -82.95
CA ALA A 44 -18.26 -55.01 -82.80
C ALA A 44 -18.71 -55.58 -84.17
N ALA A 45 -18.87 -54.72 -85.18
CA ALA A 45 -19.24 -55.11 -86.55
C ALA A 45 -18.25 -56.03 -87.21
N GLN A 46 -16.99 -56.08 -86.73
CA GLN A 46 -15.96 -56.98 -87.29
C GLN A 46 -16.02 -58.40 -86.72
N PHE A 47 -16.81 -58.67 -85.70
CA PHE A 47 -16.92 -60.00 -85.06
C PHE A 47 -18.23 -60.67 -85.47
N THR A 48 -18.12 -61.77 -86.23
CA THR A 48 -19.23 -62.61 -86.63
C THR A 48 -19.19 -63.95 -85.90
N ALA A 49 -20.28 -64.72 -85.94
CA ALA A 49 -20.29 -66.06 -85.34
C ALA A 49 -19.17 -66.96 -85.87
N ASP A 50 -18.55 -67.73 -84.99
CA ASP A 50 -17.50 -68.65 -85.41
C ASP A 50 -18.12 -69.91 -85.96
N GLU A 51 -17.73 -70.35 -87.20
CA GLU A 51 -18.21 -71.57 -87.87
C GLU A 51 -18.00 -72.84 -87.03
N LYS A 52 -16.98 -72.85 -86.14
CA LYS A 52 -16.64 -74.02 -85.28
C LYS A 52 -17.35 -74.00 -83.94
N ASP A 53 -17.82 -72.83 -83.47
CA ASP A 53 -18.47 -72.68 -82.19
C ASP A 53 -19.45 -71.42 -82.23
N PRO A 54 -20.74 -71.66 -82.57
CA PRO A 54 -21.73 -70.56 -82.74
C PRO A 54 -21.92 -69.71 -81.53
N LEU A 55 -21.58 -70.11 -80.30
CA LEU A 55 -21.64 -69.31 -79.07
C LEU A 55 -20.49 -68.35 -78.95
N LYS A 56 -19.50 -68.40 -79.86
CA LYS A 56 -18.36 -67.49 -79.91
C LYS A 56 -18.40 -66.65 -81.18
N LYS A 57 -17.87 -65.47 -81.11
CA LYS A 57 -17.66 -64.55 -82.24
C LYS A 57 -16.18 -64.38 -82.53
N ARG A 58 -15.80 -64.39 -83.81
CA ARG A 58 -14.44 -64.08 -84.24
C ARG A 58 -14.45 -63.22 -85.51
N ILE A 59 -13.33 -62.61 -85.82
CA ILE A 59 -13.20 -61.87 -87.09
C ILE A 59 -13.26 -62.84 -88.23
N ALA A 60 -14.25 -62.69 -89.11
CA ALA A 60 -14.48 -63.54 -90.30
C ALA A 60 -13.83 -62.99 -91.58
N VAL A 61 -13.56 -61.71 -91.59
CA VAL A 61 -13.00 -61.08 -92.79
C VAL A 61 -11.55 -61.46 -92.98
N THR A 62 -11.22 -61.95 -94.17
CA THR A 62 -9.88 -62.43 -94.49
C THR A 62 -8.91 -61.37 -94.97
N GLU A 63 -9.43 -60.25 -95.50
CA GLU A 63 -8.65 -59.06 -95.91
C GLU A 63 -9.31 -57.74 -95.52
N TYR A 64 -8.51 -56.78 -95.15
CA TYR A 64 -8.98 -55.41 -94.74
C TYR A 64 -8.39 -54.34 -95.64
N PRO A 65 -9.12 -53.29 -95.97
CA PRO A 65 -8.53 -52.02 -96.46
C PRO A 65 -7.44 -51.57 -95.51
N ASP A 66 -6.41 -50.94 -96.01
CA ASP A 66 -5.27 -50.48 -95.16
C ASP A 66 -5.70 -49.51 -94.04
N ALA A 67 -6.64 -48.64 -94.31
CA ALA A 67 -7.21 -47.75 -93.35
C ALA A 67 -7.88 -48.49 -92.17
N ASP A 68 -8.69 -49.51 -92.47
CA ASP A 68 -9.40 -50.31 -91.44
C ASP A 68 -8.45 -51.15 -90.64
N PHE A 69 -7.42 -51.72 -91.32
CA PHE A 69 -6.37 -52.50 -90.68
C PHE A 69 -5.58 -51.62 -89.70
N ILE A 70 -5.17 -50.43 -90.07
CA ILE A 70 -4.49 -49.45 -89.19
C ILE A 70 -5.40 -49.07 -88.01
N ARG A 71 -6.69 -48.84 -88.24
CA ARG A 71 -7.66 -48.54 -87.20
C ARG A 71 -7.78 -49.72 -86.23
N LEU A 72 -7.96 -50.92 -86.64
CA LEU A 72 -8.03 -52.13 -85.83
C LEU A 72 -6.72 -52.37 -85.02
N LYS A 73 -5.57 -52.11 -85.62
CA LYS A 73 -4.28 -52.18 -84.94
C LYS A 73 -4.16 -51.14 -83.84
N ASN A 74 -4.61 -49.95 -84.08
CA ASN A 74 -4.61 -48.89 -83.10
C ASN A 74 -5.60 -49.16 -81.94
N LEU A 75 -6.79 -49.65 -82.21
CA LEU A 75 -7.75 -50.10 -81.24
C LEU A 75 -7.24 -51.23 -80.36
N ALA A 76 -6.62 -52.23 -80.98
CA ALA A 76 -5.98 -53.30 -80.23
C ALA A 76 -4.84 -52.80 -79.32
N LYS A 77 -4.07 -51.82 -79.78
CA LYS A 77 -3.00 -51.18 -78.99
C LYS A 77 -3.59 -50.38 -77.82
N GLN A 78 -4.69 -49.68 -78.03
CA GLN A 78 -5.38 -48.98 -76.99
C GLN A 78 -5.92 -49.98 -75.93
N ILE A 79 -6.62 -51.04 -76.35
CA ILE A 79 -7.13 -52.08 -75.44
C ILE A 79 -6.01 -52.75 -74.68
N LYS A 80 -4.85 -53.00 -75.31
CA LYS A 80 -3.71 -53.58 -74.67
C LYS A 80 -3.02 -52.68 -73.64
N ARG A 81 -3.00 -51.37 -73.95
CA ARG A 81 -2.49 -50.34 -72.99
C ARG A 81 -3.31 -50.31 -71.72
N GLN A 82 -4.63 -50.51 -71.79
CA GLN A 82 -5.51 -50.56 -70.65
C GLN A 82 -5.45 -51.82 -69.82
N LYS A 83 -4.88 -52.91 -70.36
CA LYS A 83 -4.52 -54.04 -69.54
C LYS A 83 -3.20 -53.75 -68.80
N GLY A 84 -3.33 -53.18 -67.63
CA GLY A 84 -2.21 -52.92 -66.72
C GLY A 84 -1.43 -54.25 -66.55
N ARG A 85 -0.28 -54.34 -67.10
CA ARG A 85 0.68 -55.41 -66.74
C ARG A 85 1.41 -54.96 -65.51
N ILE A 86 1.17 -55.65 -64.41
CA ILE A 86 2.03 -55.52 -63.21
C ILE A 86 3.41 -56.05 -63.67
N LYS A 87 4.34 -55.08 -63.78
CA LYS A 87 5.72 -55.43 -64.05
C LYS A 87 6.37 -55.92 -62.75
N LEU A 88 6.47 -57.17 -62.50
CA LEU A 88 6.95 -57.71 -61.20
C LEU A 88 8.37 -57.27 -60.87
N ILE A 89 9.27 -57.15 -61.85
CA ILE A 89 10.66 -56.72 -61.64
C ILE A 89 10.72 -55.26 -61.08
N PRO A 90 10.12 -54.24 -61.75
CA PRO A 90 10.11 -52.90 -61.17
C PRO A 90 9.30 -52.79 -59.90
N LEU A 91 8.27 -53.62 -59.68
CA LEU A 91 7.55 -53.71 -58.43
C LEU A 91 8.43 -54.24 -57.29
N ALA A 92 9.16 -55.31 -57.54
CA ALA A 92 10.12 -55.91 -56.61
C ALA A 92 11.27 -54.92 -56.29
N ALA A 93 11.79 -54.21 -57.31
CA ALA A 93 12.81 -53.18 -57.12
C ALA A 93 12.28 -51.97 -56.28
N ALA A 94 11.04 -51.53 -56.54
CA ALA A 94 10.41 -50.49 -55.74
C ALA A 94 10.16 -50.93 -54.28
N ALA A 95 9.71 -52.17 -54.09
CA ALA A 95 9.52 -52.80 -52.79
C ALA A 95 10.84 -52.93 -52.02
N GLY A 96 11.89 -53.36 -52.69
CA GLY A 96 13.25 -53.48 -52.15
C GLY A 96 13.83 -52.11 -51.78
N PHE A 97 13.64 -51.11 -52.65
CA PHE A 97 14.05 -49.74 -52.36
C PHE A 97 13.28 -49.13 -51.12
N ILE A 98 11.97 -49.32 -51.06
CA ILE A 98 11.16 -48.90 -49.91
C ILE A 98 11.63 -49.66 -48.66
N GLY A 99 11.86 -50.94 -48.73
CA GLY A 99 12.39 -51.74 -47.63
C GLY A 99 13.76 -51.24 -47.17
N ALA A 100 14.68 -50.93 -48.08
CA ALA A 100 15.99 -50.35 -47.77
C ALA A 100 15.87 -49.00 -47.14
N VAL A 101 14.95 -48.08 -47.60
CA VAL A 101 14.67 -46.77 -47.00
C VAL A 101 14.11 -46.92 -45.58
N ILE A 102 13.20 -47.87 -45.35
CA ILE A 102 12.65 -48.17 -44.04
C ILE A 102 13.74 -48.66 -43.09
N ILE A 103 14.60 -49.57 -43.50
CA ILE A 103 15.71 -50.11 -42.70
C ILE A 103 16.74 -49.01 -42.39
N LEU A 104 17.17 -48.25 -43.39
CA LEU A 104 18.11 -47.16 -43.23
C LEU A 104 17.50 -46.04 -42.30
N THR A 105 16.24 -45.67 -42.51
CA THR A 105 15.54 -44.70 -41.64
C THR A 105 15.45 -45.27 -40.22
N GLY A 106 15.12 -46.53 -40.03
CA GLY A 106 15.05 -47.17 -38.72
C GLY A 106 16.37 -47.14 -37.96
N LEU A 107 17.50 -47.41 -38.65
CA LEU A 107 18.83 -47.43 -38.03
C LEU A 107 19.41 -46.04 -37.75
N PHE A 108 19.21 -45.10 -38.65
CA PHE A 108 19.89 -43.80 -38.60
C PHE A 108 19.02 -42.64 -38.03
N LYS A 109 17.69 -42.80 -37.92
CA LYS A 109 16.79 -41.75 -37.44
C LYS A 109 17.16 -41.22 -36.05
N ASN A 110 17.44 -42.12 -35.10
CA ASN A 110 17.70 -41.75 -33.70
C ASN A 110 19.05 -41.02 -33.54
N PRO A 111 20.20 -41.49 -34.04
CA PRO A 111 21.46 -40.80 -33.93
C PRO A 111 21.50 -39.48 -34.70
N ILE A 112 20.82 -39.38 -35.85
CA ILE A 112 20.70 -38.10 -36.57
C ILE A 112 19.89 -37.10 -35.76
N ALA A 113 18.71 -37.50 -35.26
CA ALA A 113 17.87 -36.67 -34.44
C ALA A 113 18.61 -36.19 -33.18
N LYS A 114 19.34 -37.06 -32.50
CA LYS A 114 20.16 -36.70 -31.32
C LYS A 114 21.19 -35.63 -31.67
N ARG A 115 21.95 -35.76 -32.74
CA ARG A 115 22.95 -34.74 -33.15
C ARG A 115 22.31 -33.41 -33.52
N VAL A 116 21.20 -33.44 -34.24
CA VAL A 116 20.46 -32.22 -34.63
C VAL A 116 19.95 -31.48 -33.38
N LEU A 117 19.31 -32.22 -32.45
CA LEU A 117 18.79 -31.63 -31.21
C LEU A 117 19.93 -31.05 -30.37
N ILE A 118 21.03 -31.76 -30.14
CA ILE A 118 22.18 -31.22 -29.39
C ILE A 118 22.68 -29.93 -30.04
N ASN A 119 22.88 -29.91 -31.36
CA ASN A 119 23.38 -28.74 -32.06
C ASN A 119 22.44 -27.53 -31.97
N VAL A 120 21.13 -27.73 -32.07
CA VAL A 120 20.12 -26.69 -31.99
C VAL A 120 20.05 -26.14 -30.57
N LEU A 121 19.96 -27.01 -29.57
CA LEU A 121 19.86 -26.63 -28.16
C LEU A 121 21.14 -25.96 -27.65
N GLN A 122 22.34 -26.44 -28.04
CA GLN A 122 23.61 -25.78 -27.71
C GLN A 122 23.74 -24.39 -28.31
N LYS A 123 23.23 -24.17 -29.54
CA LYS A 123 23.18 -22.83 -30.15
C LYS A 123 22.23 -21.89 -29.41
N ALA A 124 21.12 -22.44 -28.96
CA ALA A 124 20.11 -21.66 -28.19
C ALA A 124 20.61 -21.34 -26.78
N ALA A 125 21.13 -22.31 -26.06
CA ALA A 125 21.61 -22.17 -24.68
C ALA A 125 22.96 -21.44 -24.58
N GLY A 126 23.78 -21.50 -25.64
CA GLY A 126 25.15 -20.96 -25.59
C GLY A 126 26.10 -21.75 -24.68
N ALA A 127 25.70 -22.95 -24.26
CA ALA A 127 26.40 -23.86 -23.37
C ALA A 127 26.26 -25.29 -23.84
N LYS A 128 27.04 -26.22 -23.27
CA LYS A 128 27.01 -27.63 -23.59
C LYS A 128 25.65 -28.23 -23.25
N VAL A 129 25.11 -29.04 -24.20
CA VAL A 129 23.88 -29.82 -24.00
C VAL A 129 24.21 -31.28 -24.16
N GLU A 130 23.76 -32.08 -23.22
CA GLU A 130 23.93 -33.53 -23.20
C GLU A 130 22.56 -34.20 -23.28
N ILE A 131 22.46 -35.26 -24.11
CA ILE A 131 21.26 -36.08 -24.28
C ILE A 131 21.70 -37.55 -24.20
N ALA A 132 21.06 -38.31 -23.31
CA ALA A 132 21.40 -39.70 -23.15
C ALA A 132 20.91 -40.51 -24.38
N SER A 133 19.65 -40.47 -24.70
CA SER A 133 19.08 -41.15 -25.85
C SER A 133 17.94 -40.36 -26.51
N VAL A 134 17.74 -40.62 -27.81
CA VAL A 134 16.63 -40.09 -28.59
C VAL A 134 15.95 -41.22 -29.31
N ASN A 135 14.65 -41.31 -29.24
CA ASN A 135 13.84 -42.27 -29.99
C ASN A 135 12.79 -41.49 -30.82
N VAL A 136 12.83 -41.69 -32.12
CA VAL A 136 11.88 -41.11 -33.07
C VAL A 136 10.93 -42.19 -33.56
N GLY A 137 9.68 -42.12 -33.16
CA GLY A 137 8.59 -42.98 -33.63
C GLY A 137 7.90 -42.37 -34.85
N ILE A 138 8.28 -42.82 -36.05
CA ILE A 138 7.73 -42.26 -37.29
C ILE A 138 6.25 -42.64 -37.46
N PHE A 139 5.87 -43.86 -37.08
CA PHE A 139 4.49 -44.35 -37.26
C PHE A 139 3.51 -43.84 -36.20
N ASN A 140 3.99 -43.63 -34.98
CA ASN A 140 3.20 -43.04 -33.89
C ASN A 140 3.43 -41.54 -33.78
N SER A 141 4.20 -40.94 -34.67
CA SER A 141 4.47 -39.48 -34.69
C SER A 141 5.00 -38.92 -33.38
N ALA A 142 5.75 -39.71 -32.63
CA ALA A 142 6.28 -39.36 -31.32
C ALA A 142 7.80 -39.21 -31.31
N LEU A 143 8.31 -38.29 -30.52
CA LEU A 143 9.72 -38.08 -30.21
C LEU A 143 9.93 -38.24 -28.71
N THR A 144 10.76 -39.17 -28.29
CA THR A 144 11.16 -39.34 -26.91
C THR A 144 12.66 -39.01 -26.76
N VAL A 145 12.99 -38.11 -25.84
CA VAL A 145 14.35 -37.75 -25.46
C VAL A 145 14.54 -38.09 -23.99
N ASN A 146 15.54 -38.89 -23.67
CA ASN A 146 15.86 -39.22 -22.28
C ASN A 146 17.18 -38.58 -21.86
N GLY A 147 17.25 -38.13 -20.64
CA GLY A 147 18.43 -37.55 -20.00
C GLY A 147 18.96 -36.32 -20.73
N LEU A 148 18.12 -35.28 -20.79
CA LEU A 148 18.52 -33.97 -21.29
C LEU A 148 19.16 -33.17 -20.16
N ALA A 149 20.39 -32.68 -20.34
CA ALA A 149 21.07 -31.77 -19.41
C ALA A 149 21.60 -30.55 -20.17
N VAL A 150 21.29 -29.38 -19.68
CA VAL A 150 21.70 -28.07 -20.24
C VAL A 150 22.61 -27.38 -19.26
N ALA A 151 23.86 -27.18 -19.60
CA ALA A 151 24.85 -26.54 -18.74
C ALA A 151 24.58 -25.04 -18.60
N ASP A 152 24.99 -24.48 -17.46
CA ASP A 152 24.97 -23.02 -17.24
C ASP A 152 26.18 -22.37 -17.92
N LYS A 153 25.93 -21.37 -18.72
CA LYS A 153 26.96 -20.57 -19.39
C LYS A 153 27.86 -19.82 -18.39
N ASN A 154 27.29 -19.37 -17.28
CA ASN A 154 27.99 -18.55 -16.27
C ASN A 154 28.63 -19.43 -15.18
N ALA A 155 28.07 -20.62 -14.91
CA ALA A 155 28.57 -21.59 -13.96
C ALA A 155 28.74 -22.95 -14.66
N PRO A 156 29.84 -23.18 -15.43
CA PRO A 156 29.98 -24.36 -16.28
C PRO A 156 29.99 -25.71 -15.56
N MET A 157 30.17 -25.72 -14.23
CA MET A 157 30.11 -26.93 -13.41
C MET A 157 28.69 -27.18 -12.86
N LYS A 158 27.70 -26.39 -13.27
CA LYS A 158 26.29 -26.61 -12.93
C LYS A 158 25.44 -26.65 -14.19
N ASN A 159 24.32 -27.35 -14.11
CA ASN A 159 23.29 -27.30 -15.14
C ASN A 159 22.28 -26.18 -14.81
N VAL A 160 21.79 -25.48 -15.81
CA VAL A 160 20.63 -24.62 -15.68
C VAL A 160 19.42 -25.48 -15.32
N PHE A 161 19.26 -26.58 -16.06
CA PHE A 161 18.26 -27.60 -15.76
C PHE A 161 18.66 -28.95 -16.35
N GLU A 162 18.11 -29.99 -15.75
CA GLU A 162 18.09 -31.37 -16.29
C GLU A 162 16.65 -31.82 -16.46
N ALA A 163 16.38 -32.68 -17.41
CA ALA A 163 15.09 -33.34 -17.58
C ALA A 163 15.30 -34.80 -17.80
N GLN A 164 14.59 -35.64 -17.07
CA GLN A 164 14.71 -37.09 -17.20
C GLN A 164 14.14 -37.56 -18.53
N LYS A 165 13.00 -37.03 -18.93
CA LYS A 165 12.29 -37.43 -20.12
C LYS A 165 11.62 -36.26 -20.80
N LEU A 166 11.68 -36.21 -22.12
CA LEU A 166 10.92 -35.29 -22.96
C LEU A 166 10.18 -36.14 -24.00
N GLU A 167 8.87 -35.96 -24.08
CA GLU A 167 8.00 -36.60 -25.06
C GLU A 167 7.29 -35.55 -25.88
N ALA A 168 7.28 -35.72 -27.19
CA ALA A 168 6.63 -34.82 -28.12
C ALA A 168 5.81 -35.60 -29.14
N ASP A 169 4.52 -35.26 -29.21
CA ASP A 169 3.62 -35.76 -30.23
C ASP A 169 3.52 -34.76 -31.36
N PHE A 170 4.00 -35.13 -32.53
CA PHE A 170 4.01 -34.24 -33.67
C PHE A 170 3.14 -34.78 -34.84
N ASN A 171 2.57 -33.86 -35.61
CA ASN A 171 1.74 -34.22 -36.76
C ASN A 171 2.60 -34.50 -37.97
N LEU A 172 2.78 -35.84 -38.30
CA LEU A 172 3.60 -36.25 -39.39
C LEU A 172 3.13 -35.73 -40.76
N VAL A 173 1.81 -35.58 -40.97
CA VAL A 173 1.24 -35.07 -42.21
C VAL A 173 1.66 -33.60 -42.42
N GLN A 174 1.66 -32.82 -41.35
CA GLN A 174 2.12 -31.44 -41.41
C GLN A 174 3.64 -31.34 -41.55
N LEU A 175 4.38 -32.24 -40.90
CA LEU A 175 5.84 -32.32 -41.05
C LEU A 175 6.27 -32.63 -42.51
N LEU A 176 5.56 -33.53 -43.19
CA LEU A 176 5.77 -33.79 -44.61
C LEU A 176 5.45 -32.56 -45.49
N LYS A 177 4.58 -31.68 -45.03
CA LYS A 177 4.27 -30.38 -45.67
C LYS A 177 5.25 -29.27 -45.26
N LYS A 178 6.37 -29.60 -44.60
CA LYS A 178 7.37 -28.67 -44.04
C LYS A 178 6.81 -27.74 -42.98
N ARG A 179 5.87 -28.23 -42.18
CA ARG A 179 5.30 -27.57 -41.01
C ARG A 179 5.55 -28.43 -39.79
N PHE A 180 6.12 -27.84 -38.79
CA PHE A 180 6.28 -28.48 -37.47
C PHE A 180 5.05 -28.19 -36.63
N VAL A 181 4.22 -29.18 -36.42
CA VAL A 181 3.03 -29.09 -35.55
C VAL A 181 3.19 -30.16 -34.47
N CYS A 182 3.37 -29.72 -33.24
CA CYS A 182 3.42 -30.54 -32.05
C CYS A 182 2.12 -30.35 -31.28
N GLU A 183 1.40 -31.44 -31.04
CA GLU A 183 0.11 -31.39 -30.33
C GLU A 183 0.33 -31.36 -28.81
N ASN A 184 1.24 -32.22 -28.35
CA ASN A 184 1.62 -32.29 -26.94
C ASN A 184 3.14 -32.45 -26.82
N LEU A 185 3.76 -31.62 -25.99
CA LEU A 185 5.15 -31.70 -25.60
C LEU A 185 5.22 -31.81 -24.07
N GLU A 186 5.69 -32.95 -23.58
CA GLU A 186 5.81 -33.18 -22.14
C GLU A 186 7.28 -33.34 -21.76
N VAL A 187 7.68 -32.59 -20.74
CA VAL A 187 9.01 -32.61 -20.12
C VAL A 187 8.86 -33.01 -18.68
N SER A 188 9.34 -34.13 -18.28
CA SER A 188 9.19 -34.67 -16.93
C SER A 188 10.52 -34.88 -16.22
N GLY A 189 10.49 -34.82 -14.88
CA GLY A 189 11.64 -34.98 -14.04
C GLY A 189 12.65 -33.83 -14.18
N MET A 190 12.17 -32.61 -14.27
CA MET A 190 13.03 -31.42 -14.30
C MET A 190 13.67 -31.17 -12.93
N ALA A 191 14.96 -30.87 -12.93
CA ALA A 191 15.72 -30.43 -11.78
C ALA A 191 16.60 -29.24 -12.20
N PHE A 192 16.78 -28.28 -11.30
CA PHE A 192 17.52 -27.04 -11.56
C PHE A 192 18.81 -26.98 -10.74
N GLY A 193 19.83 -26.33 -11.28
CA GLY A 193 21.06 -26.06 -10.56
C GLY A 193 21.90 -27.30 -10.20
N THR A 194 21.65 -28.43 -10.84
CA THR A 194 22.36 -29.71 -10.57
C THR A 194 23.84 -29.60 -10.86
N GLU A 195 24.67 -30.28 -10.06
CA GLU A 195 26.12 -30.29 -10.27
C GLU A 195 26.55 -31.20 -11.42
N ARG A 196 27.55 -30.76 -12.14
CA ARG A 196 28.13 -31.51 -13.28
C ARG A 196 29.46 -32.15 -12.92
N LYS A 197 29.68 -33.33 -13.44
CA LYS A 197 30.99 -34.03 -13.34
C LYS A 197 32.02 -33.49 -14.35
N THR A 198 31.59 -32.80 -15.40
CA THR A 198 32.46 -32.26 -16.45
C THR A 198 32.02 -30.83 -16.81
N SER A 199 32.99 -29.99 -17.19
CA SER A 199 32.68 -28.61 -17.58
C SER A 199 31.71 -28.54 -18.77
N GLY A 200 30.69 -27.70 -18.65
CA GLY A 200 29.70 -27.39 -19.68
C GLY A 200 30.09 -26.21 -20.57
N ALA A 201 31.29 -25.69 -20.47
CA ALA A 201 31.75 -24.62 -21.34
C ALA A 201 31.92 -25.15 -22.79
N LEU A 202 31.41 -24.40 -23.76
CA LEU A 202 31.71 -24.68 -25.18
C LEU A 202 33.11 -24.14 -25.51
N ALA A 203 33.89 -24.94 -26.23
CA ALA A 203 35.17 -24.45 -26.75
C ALA A 203 34.95 -23.16 -27.56
N LYS A 204 35.63 -22.11 -27.17
CA LYS A 204 35.58 -20.82 -27.90
C LYS A 204 36.03 -21.03 -29.32
N ARG A 205 35.13 -21.09 -30.28
CA ARG A 205 35.47 -20.79 -31.66
C ARG A 205 35.79 -19.30 -31.70
N GLU A 206 37.02 -18.95 -32.02
CA GLU A 206 37.41 -17.57 -32.30
C GLU A 206 36.51 -17.02 -33.42
N LYS A 207 35.44 -16.41 -33.03
CA LYS A 207 34.75 -15.48 -33.93
C LYS A 207 35.60 -14.22 -33.96
N LYS A 208 36.14 -13.90 -35.12
CA LYS A 208 36.62 -12.55 -35.42
C LYS A 208 35.56 -11.57 -34.90
N VAL A 209 35.91 -10.92 -33.83
CA VAL A 209 35.10 -9.85 -33.23
C VAL A 209 35.06 -8.73 -34.27
N LYS A 210 33.95 -8.60 -34.97
CA LYS A 210 33.57 -7.31 -35.51
C LYS A 210 33.38 -6.42 -34.28
N LYS A 211 34.28 -5.48 -34.12
CA LYS A 211 34.13 -4.36 -33.21
C LYS A 211 32.87 -3.63 -33.63
N ASP A 212 31.76 -3.94 -32.99
CA ASP A 212 30.67 -2.99 -32.90
C ASP A 212 31.14 -1.88 -31.97
N LYS A 213 31.71 -0.86 -32.58
CA LYS A 213 31.76 0.48 -31.99
C LYS A 213 30.32 0.94 -31.91
N ASN A 214 29.81 0.98 -30.73
CA ASN A 214 28.86 1.94 -30.16
C ASN A 214 28.22 1.31 -28.92
N THR A 215 29.01 1.32 -27.82
CA THR A 215 28.39 1.55 -26.53
C THR A 215 28.31 3.07 -26.40
N ASP A 216 27.41 3.68 -27.13
CA ASP A 216 26.90 4.98 -26.76
C ASP A 216 26.30 4.81 -25.36
N LYS A 217 26.89 5.50 -24.39
CA LYS A 217 26.23 5.83 -23.14
C LYS A 217 24.94 6.51 -23.58
N ALA A 218 23.83 5.79 -23.51
CA ALA A 218 22.52 6.38 -23.71
C ALA A 218 22.43 7.54 -22.71
N GLU A 219 22.33 8.76 -23.21
CA GLU A 219 21.84 9.87 -22.40
C GLU A 219 20.56 9.41 -21.72
N PRO A 220 20.34 9.73 -20.45
CA PRO A 220 19.14 9.37 -19.76
C PRO A 220 17.97 9.94 -20.56
N GLY A 221 17.21 9.06 -21.20
CA GLY A 221 16.09 9.46 -22.04
C GLY A 221 15.10 10.30 -21.24
N LYS A 222 14.29 11.11 -21.91
CA LYS A 222 13.29 12.04 -21.33
C LYS A 222 12.47 11.39 -20.20
N THR A 223 12.29 10.09 -20.23
CA THR A 223 11.55 9.31 -19.25
C THR A 223 12.35 9.04 -17.97
N ALA A 224 13.67 8.85 -18.05
CA ALA A 224 14.52 8.74 -16.86
C ALA A 224 14.55 10.06 -16.09
N ALA A 225 14.63 11.18 -16.80
CA ALA A 225 14.53 12.53 -16.21
C ALA A 225 13.15 12.77 -15.58
N PHE A 226 12.08 12.30 -16.19
CA PHE A 226 10.72 12.36 -15.62
C PHE A 226 10.63 11.55 -14.33
N MET A 227 11.14 10.31 -14.31
CA MET A 227 11.12 9.46 -13.10
C MET A 227 11.94 10.08 -11.97
N GLN A 228 13.08 10.67 -12.27
CA GLN A 228 13.90 11.38 -11.28
C GLN A 228 13.20 12.63 -10.75
N ALA A 229 12.52 13.40 -11.59
CA ALA A 229 11.73 14.55 -11.17
C ALA A 229 10.54 14.13 -10.27
N GLN A 230 9.84 13.03 -10.59
CA GLN A 230 8.77 12.50 -9.75
C GLN A 230 9.28 11.97 -8.41
N GLN A 231 10.46 11.34 -8.40
CA GLN A 231 11.11 10.92 -7.16
C GLN A 231 11.41 12.11 -6.25
N GLN A 232 12.02 13.16 -6.80
CA GLN A 232 12.35 14.37 -6.06
C GLN A 232 11.09 15.08 -5.54
N ALA A 233 10.02 15.16 -6.35
CA ALA A 233 8.75 15.75 -5.94
C ALA A 233 8.11 14.98 -4.78
N ALA A 234 8.07 13.64 -4.85
CA ALA A 234 7.53 12.80 -3.79
C ALA A 234 8.34 12.88 -2.48
N LEU A 235 9.67 13.06 -2.58
CA LEU A 235 10.55 13.26 -1.43
C LEU A 235 10.32 14.62 -0.78
N ALA A 236 10.24 15.69 -1.57
CA ALA A 236 10.01 17.04 -1.07
C ALA A 236 8.65 17.12 -0.35
N GLU A 237 7.61 16.50 -0.91
CA GLU A 237 6.29 16.41 -0.29
C GLU A 237 6.33 15.59 1.01
N GLY A 238 7.02 14.45 1.02
CA GLY A 238 7.20 13.62 2.22
C GLY A 238 7.94 14.35 3.34
N GLN A 239 9.02 15.06 3.04
CA GLN A 239 9.75 15.89 4.00
C GLN A 239 8.89 17.04 4.52
N GLN A 240 8.18 17.76 3.64
CA GLN A 240 7.30 18.85 4.06
C GLN A 240 6.22 18.36 5.04
N ILE A 241 5.66 17.17 4.82
CA ILE A 241 4.70 16.55 5.75
C ILE A 241 5.37 16.23 7.08
N LEU A 242 6.58 15.67 7.10
CA LEU A 242 7.34 15.38 8.32
C LEU A 242 7.69 16.66 9.08
N ASP A 243 8.21 17.67 8.40
CA ASP A 243 8.59 18.95 9.00
C ASP A 243 7.39 19.68 9.61
N SER A 244 6.26 19.72 8.90
CA SER A 244 5.02 20.31 9.39
C SER A 244 4.46 19.55 10.61
N MET A 245 4.54 18.23 10.59
CA MET A 245 4.13 17.37 11.69
C MET A 245 5.03 17.59 12.93
N PHE A 246 6.35 17.66 12.75
CA PHE A 246 7.29 17.83 13.83
C PHE A 246 7.22 19.24 14.43
N ALA A 247 7.04 20.27 13.60
CA ALA A 247 6.84 21.65 14.08
C ALA A 247 5.57 21.79 14.92
N ALA A 248 4.49 21.12 14.52
CA ALA A 248 3.21 21.15 15.23
C ALA A 248 3.21 20.31 16.52
N LEU A 249 4.06 19.33 16.62
CA LEU A 249 4.10 18.35 17.71
C LEU A 249 5.13 18.66 18.80
N ASN A 250 5.77 19.86 18.82
CA ASN A 250 6.71 20.20 19.87
C ASN A 250 5.99 20.53 21.20
N PRO A 251 5.83 19.58 22.18
CA PRO A 251 5.13 19.84 23.42
C PRO A 251 5.88 20.82 24.32
N GLN A 252 7.20 20.98 24.15
CA GLN A 252 8.01 21.88 24.92
C GLN A 252 7.65 23.35 24.58
N THR A 253 7.65 23.70 23.30
CA THR A 253 7.18 25.00 22.81
C THR A 253 5.71 25.27 23.15
N PHE A 254 4.91 24.23 23.13
CA PHE A 254 3.52 24.32 23.58
C PHE A 254 3.42 24.61 25.08
N LEU A 255 4.17 23.83 25.90
CA LEU A 255 4.17 24.06 27.38
C LEU A 255 4.64 25.45 27.73
N ASP A 256 5.75 25.92 27.15
CA ASP A 256 6.31 27.24 27.37
C ASP A 256 5.33 28.39 26.96
N ASN A 257 4.67 28.21 25.82
CA ASN A 257 3.68 29.19 25.36
C ASN A 257 2.38 29.12 26.17
N ALA A 258 1.96 27.94 26.59
CA ALA A 258 0.79 27.77 27.44
C ALA A 258 1.04 28.36 28.86
N LEU A 259 2.21 28.09 29.46
CA LEU A 259 2.58 28.61 30.75
C LEU A 259 2.63 30.15 30.77
N LYS A 260 3.12 30.80 29.72
CA LYS A 260 3.14 32.27 29.59
C LYS A 260 1.76 32.89 29.47
N GLN A 261 0.73 32.16 29.13
CA GLN A 261 -0.63 32.62 28.94
C GLN A 261 -1.55 32.25 30.11
N LEU A 262 -1.02 31.58 31.14
CA LEU A 262 -1.80 31.25 32.33
C LEU A 262 -2.18 32.52 33.10
N LYS A 263 -3.42 32.60 33.54
CA LYS A 263 -3.97 33.69 34.37
C LYS A 263 -3.78 33.46 35.86
N THR A 264 -3.58 32.20 36.25
CA THR A 264 -3.44 31.81 37.66
C THR A 264 -2.31 32.55 38.38
N PRO A 265 -1.07 32.69 37.84
CA PRO A 265 -0.01 33.42 38.54
C PRO A 265 -0.37 34.89 38.79
N GLU A 266 -0.95 35.57 37.79
CA GLU A 266 -1.33 36.98 37.87
C GLU A 266 -2.43 37.19 38.90
N GLU A 267 -3.49 36.40 38.88
CA GLU A 267 -4.62 36.54 39.83
C GLU A 267 -4.20 36.11 41.26
N ALA A 268 -3.33 35.11 41.38
CA ALA A 268 -2.78 34.71 42.68
C ALA A 268 -1.87 35.80 43.29
N GLN A 269 -1.03 36.44 42.49
CA GLN A 269 -0.21 37.57 42.90
C GLN A 269 -1.07 38.74 43.32
N LYS A 270 -2.11 39.12 42.56
CA LYS A 270 -3.05 40.19 42.93
C LYS A 270 -3.74 39.91 44.26
N ALA A 271 -4.10 38.66 44.52
CA ALA A 271 -4.71 38.28 45.80
C ALA A 271 -3.71 38.40 46.95
N GLN A 272 -2.44 38.04 46.77
CA GLN A 272 -1.38 38.19 47.74
C GLN A 272 -1.12 39.68 48.00
N GLU A 273 -0.92 40.49 46.96
CA GLU A 273 -0.68 41.95 47.10
C GLU A 273 -1.81 42.64 47.86
N LEU A 274 -3.07 42.25 47.60
CA LEU A 274 -4.21 42.76 48.33
C LEU A 274 -4.17 42.41 49.81
N ALA A 275 -3.84 41.18 50.12
CA ALA A 275 -3.72 40.69 51.48
C ALA A 275 -2.55 41.38 52.23
N GLU A 276 -1.40 41.52 51.59
CA GLU A 276 -0.24 42.21 52.16
C GLU A 276 -0.51 43.69 52.46
N ARG A 277 -1.32 44.33 51.66
CA ARG A 277 -1.75 45.75 51.92
C ARG A 277 -2.71 45.81 53.04
N LEU A 278 -3.67 44.91 53.18
CA LEU A 278 -4.75 45.02 54.18
C LEU A 278 -4.37 44.53 55.58
N ILE A 279 -3.46 43.54 55.66
CA ILE A 279 -3.07 42.95 56.95
C ILE A 279 -2.49 43.99 57.94
N PRO A 280 -1.49 44.79 57.53
CA PRO A 280 -0.94 45.83 58.49
C PRO A 280 -1.93 46.82 58.95
N VAL A 281 -2.98 47.08 58.12
CA VAL A 281 -4.09 47.99 58.53
C VAL A 281 -4.90 47.38 59.68
N TRP A 282 -5.24 46.06 59.48
CA TRP A 282 -6.06 45.39 60.50
C TRP A 282 -5.25 44.93 61.71
N GLU A 283 -3.94 44.83 61.63
CA GLU A 283 -3.06 44.65 62.82
C GLU A 283 -3.07 45.89 63.77
N LYS A 284 -3.21 47.07 63.25
CA LYS A 284 -3.25 48.34 64.03
C LYS A 284 -4.63 48.69 64.52
N ARG A 285 -5.69 48.29 63.86
CA ARG A 285 -7.09 48.64 64.21
C ARG A 285 -7.55 48.24 65.63
N PRO A 286 -7.16 47.10 66.22
CA PRO A 286 -7.49 46.76 67.59
C PRO A 286 -6.95 47.77 68.61
N ALA A 287 -5.72 48.28 68.39
CA ALA A 287 -5.14 49.30 69.27
C ALA A 287 -5.90 50.64 69.21
N GLU A 288 -6.38 51.05 68.03
CA GLU A 288 -7.22 52.20 67.86
C GLU A 288 -8.60 52.08 68.57
N LEU A 289 -9.21 50.86 68.42
CA LEU A 289 -10.46 50.56 69.14
C LEU A 289 -10.26 50.48 70.65
N GLU A 290 -9.15 49.87 71.09
CA GLU A 290 -8.81 49.78 72.55
C GLU A 290 -8.65 51.14 73.20
N SER A 291 -8.01 52.08 72.49
CA SER A 291 -7.95 53.51 72.97
C SER A 291 -9.35 54.07 73.16
N SER A 292 -10.22 53.94 72.17
CA SER A 292 -11.60 54.49 72.27
C SER A 292 -12.44 53.71 73.31
N VAL A 293 -12.17 52.41 73.51
CA VAL A 293 -12.81 51.63 74.57
C VAL A 293 -12.34 52.11 75.96
N ASN A 294 -11.03 52.39 76.11
CA ASN A 294 -10.48 52.92 77.37
C ASN A 294 -11.00 54.33 77.70
N ASP A 295 -11.14 55.21 76.67
CA ASP A 295 -11.73 56.53 76.85
C ASP A 295 -13.20 56.42 77.27
N PHE A 296 -13.96 55.54 76.66
CA PHE A 296 -15.34 55.26 77.04
C PHE A 296 -15.42 54.68 78.46
N ARG A 297 -14.57 53.66 78.77
CA ARG A 297 -14.49 52.99 80.04
C ARG A 297 -14.17 53.99 81.16
N SER A 298 -13.15 54.82 80.94
CA SER A 298 -12.76 55.82 81.89
C SER A 298 -13.91 56.80 82.16
N SER A 299 -14.60 57.27 81.11
CA SER A 299 -15.74 58.15 81.28
C SER A 299 -16.95 57.44 81.92
N ALA A 300 -17.19 56.16 81.58
CA ALA A 300 -18.26 55.36 82.20
C ALA A 300 -17.94 55.03 83.68
N GLU A 301 -16.72 54.61 84.01
CA GLU A 301 -16.30 54.37 85.41
C GLU A 301 -16.41 55.56 86.25
N LYS A 302 -16.01 56.75 85.77
CA LYS A 302 -16.19 58.00 86.48
C LYS A 302 -17.65 58.25 86.87
N VAL A 303 -18.53 57.94 85.94
CA VAL A 303 -19.96 58.05 86.17
C VAL A 303 -20.54 57.00 87.07
N LEU A 304 -20.06 55.72 86.87
CA LEU A 304 -20.56 54.58 87.60
C LEU A 304 -20.05 54.44 89.00
N SER A 305 -18.87 54.98 89.30
CA SER A 305 -18.26 55.00 90.63
C SER A 305 -18.76 56.19 91.52
N ARG A 306 -19.47 57.10 90.96
CA ARG A 306 -19.98 58.25 91.68
C ARG A 306 -21.17 57.86 92.56
N ASP A 307 -21.08 58.19 93.85
CA ASP A 307 -22.20 58.02 94.78
C ASP A 307 -23.27 59.07 94.54
N TYR A 308 -24.30 58.72 93.82
CA TYR A 308 -25.43 59.61 93.52
C TYR A 308 -26.41 59.75 94.66
N GLN A 309 -26.29 58.96 95.78
CA GLN A 309 -27.17 59.03 96.94
C GLN A 309 -26.81 60.23 97.80
N THR A 310 -25.59 60.63 97.86
CA THR A 310 -25.04 61.68 98.68
C THR A 310 -25.20 63.08 98.06
N ILE A 311 -25.57 63.18 96.79
CA ILE A 311 -25.70 64.43 96.03
C ILE A 311 -26.99 65.16 96.48
N LYS A 312 -26.77 66.28 97.16
CA LYS A 312 -27.86 67.19 97.68
C LYS A 312 -27.92 68.52 96.96
N ASP A 313 -26.87 68.90 96.25
CA ASP A 313 -26.76 70.20 95.57
C ASP A 313 -27.13 70.11 94.10
N ILE A 314 -27.88 71.13 93.60
CA ILE A 314 -28.27 71.17 92.17
C ILE A 314 -27.07 71.35 91.27
N ALA A 315 -26.00 72.06 91.72
CA ALA A 315 -24.78 72.18 90.90
C ALA A 315 -24.07 70.82 90.71
N GLU A 316 -24.05 69.97 91.76
CA GLU A 316 -23.49 68.60 91.65
C GLU A 316 -24.34 67.70 90.77
N ILE A 317 -25.69 67.86 90.76
CA ILE A 317 -26.56 67.09 89.79
C ILE A 317 -26.30 67.53 88.35
N LYS A 318 -26.08 68.81 88.10
CA LYS A 318 -25.69 69.25 86.73
C LYS A 318 -24.37 68.67 86.29
N SER A 319 -23.37 68.75 87.18
CA SER A 319 -22.05 68.09 86.87
C SER A 319 -22.17 66.58 86.60
N ALA A 320 -23.03 65.90 87.37
CA ALA A 320 -23.26 64.46 87.16
C ALA A 320 -23.96 64.19 85.81
N ILE A 321 -24.86 65.08 85.41
CA ILE A 321 -25.52 64.97 84.07
C ILE A 321 -24.53 65.31 82.94
N GLU A 322 -23.60 66.21 83.14
CA GLU A 322 -22.53 66.54 82.18
C GLU A 322 -21.56 65.33 82.02
N ASP A 323 -21.14 64.72 83.15
CA ASP A 323 -20.33 63.53 83.13
C ASP A 323 -21.05 62.35 82.39
N LEU A 324 -22.36 62.16 82.67
CA LEU A 324 -23.18 61.16 81.97
C LEU A 324 -23.33 61.50 80.47
N ASN A 325 -23.50 62.77 80.13
CA ASN A 325 -23.53 63.22 78.76
C ASN A 325 -22.23 62.92 78.04
N THR A 326 -21.08 63.14 78.66
CA THR A 326 -19.75 62.86 78.15
C THR A 326 -19.58 61.39 77.97
N ALA A 327 -19.93 60.53 78.92
CA ALA A 327 -19.86 59.07 78.81
C ALA A 327 -20.80 58.54 77.69
N ILE A 328 -22.01 59.05 77.57
CA ILE A 328 -22.97 58.72 76.51
C ILE A 328 -22.42 59.15 75.13
N GLN A 329 -21.83 60.31 75.01
CA GLN A 329 -21.22 60.75 73.75
C GLN A 329 -20.01 59.88 73.33
N ASN A 330 -19.14 59.53 74.31
CA ASN A 330 -18.05 58.67 74.07
C ASN A 330 -18.53 57.28 73.66
N GLY A 331 -19.60 56.78 74.30
CA GLY A 331 -20.25 55.50 73.87
C GLY A 331 -20.82 55.55 72.45
N LYS A 332 -21.47 56.65 72.10
CA LYS A 332 -21.99 56.86 70.73
C LYS A 332 -20.88 56.91 69.70
N LYS A 333 -19.78 57.65 70.02
CA LYS A 333 -18.61 57.70 69.16
C LYS A 333 -17.99 56.31 69.00
N LEU A 334 -17.83 55.50 70.04
CA LEU A 334 -17.30 54.19 70.03
C LEU A 334 -18.21 53.20 69.27
N SER A 335 -19.56 53.28 69.49
CA SER A 335 -20.50 52.45 68.71
C SER A 335 -20.46 52.77 67.21
N ALA A 336 -20.40 54.06 66.85
CA ALA A 336 -20.26 54.50 65.47
C ALA A 336 -18.90 53.99 64.84
N LEU A 337 -17.80 54.10 65.61
CA LEU A 337 -16.49 53.65 65.22
C LEU A 337 -16.47 52.14 65.03
N THR A 338 -17.03 51.38 65.96
CA THR A 338 -17.12 49.94 65.84
C THR A 338 -17.98 49.50 64.63
N GLU A 339 -19.11 50.21 64.40
CA GLU A 339 -19.95 49.91 63.22
C GLU A 339 -19.24 50.19 61.90
N SER A 340 -18.54 51.32 61.78
CA SER A 340 -17.73 51.63 60.58
C SER A 340 -16.62 50.65 60.41
N THR A 341 -15.92 50.24 61.50
CA THR A 341 -14.83 49.23 61.47
C THR A 341 -15.33 47.84 61.03
N VAL A 342 -16.51 47.43 61.51
CA VAL A 342 -17.13 46.17 61.04
C VAL A 342 -17.44 46.22 59.53
N LYS A 343 -18.03 47.35 59.07
CA LYS A 343 -18.32 47.51 57.64
C LYS A 343 -17.06 47.51 56.78
N GLU A 344 -15.99 48.17 57.19
CA GLU A 344 -14.69 48.15 56.51
C GLU A 344 -14.11 46.78 56.52
N LEU A 345 -14.11 46.07 57.68
CA LEU A 345 -13.63 44.68 57.78
C LEU A 345 -14.40 43.74 56.90
N GLN A 346 -15.71 43.81 56.81
CA GLN A 346 -16.54 43.01 55.92
C GLN A 346 -16.23 43.31 54.47
N THR A 347 -16.03 44.58 54.10
CA THR A 347 -15.66 44.99 52.76
C THR A 347 -14.30 44.42 52.35
N ASP A 348 -13.29 44.59 53.21
CA ASP A 348 -11.93 44.08 52.94
C ASP A 348 -11.84 42.58 52.99
N SER A 349 -12.50 41.93 53.95
CA SER A 349 -12.59 40.45 53.99
C SER A 349 -13.26 39.89 52.72
N LYS A 350 -14.34 40.54 52.25
CA LYS A 350 -14.99 40.20 51.01
C LYS A 350 -14.03 40.35 49.78
N ALA A 351 -13.33 41.51 49.73
CA ALA A 351 -12.38 41.78 48.66
C ALA A 351 -11.27 40.70 48.57
N VAL A 352 -10.71 40.28 49.73
CA VAL A 352 -9.70 39.21 49.79
C VAL A 352 -10.32 37.87 49.42
N LYS A 353 -11.51 37.51 49.89
CA LYS A 353 -12.23 36.31 49.50
C LYS A 353 -12.52 36.26 48.01
N ASP A 354 -12.97 37.36 47.43
CA ASP A 354 -13.25 37.49 46.00
C ASP A 354 -11.97 37.41 45.15
N ALA A 355 -10.85 37.95 45.65
CA ALA A 355 -9.54 37.80 45.00
C ALA A 355 -9.05 36.36 45.05
N ALA A 356 -9.13 35.68 46.20
CA ALA A 356 -8.81 34.27 46.34
C ALA A 356 -9.68 33.36 45.43
N ARG A 357 -10.97 33.69 45.32
CA ARG A 357 -11.90 33.01 44.43
C ARG A 357 -11.53 33.23 42.97
N ARG A 358 -11.17 34.43 42.53
CA ARG A 358 -10.70 34.70 41.18
C ARG A 358 -9.44 33.91 40.86
N ALA A 359 -8.49 33.83 41.77
CA ALA A 359 -7.29 32.99 41.60
C ALA A 359 -7.64 31.51 41.46
N SER A 360 -8.59 30.98 42.26
CA SER A 360 -9.08 29.60 42.13
C SER A 360 -9.84 29.37 40.83
N ASP A 361 -10.66 30.30 40.36
CA ASP A 361 -11.39 30.20 39.09
C ASP A 361 -10.46 30.37 37.89
N ALA A 362 -9.34 31.09 38.04
CA ALA A 362 -8.28 31.16 37.04
C ALA A 362 -7.67 29.77 36.75
N VAL A 363 -7.46 28.91 37.76
CA VAL A 363 -7.01 27.53 37.55
C VAL A 363 -7.96 26.73 36.67
N LYS A 364 -9.27 26.87 36.86
CA LYS A 364 -10.28 26.24 36.04
C LYS A 364 -10.23 26.76 34.60
N SER A 365 -10.09 28.07 34.43
CA SER A 365 -9.96 28.76 33.15
C SER A 365 -8.68 28.28 32.42
N ASP A 366 -7.56 28.21 33.12
CA ASP A 366 -6.28 27.77 32.58
C ASP A 366 -6.32 26.28 32.21
N THR A 367 -6.97 25.46 33.03
CA THR A 367 -7.21 24.06 32.70
C THR A 367 -8.06 23.90 31.43
N ALA A 368 -9.10 24.71 31.26
CA ALA A 368 -9.93 24.72 30.05
C ALA A 368 -9.13 25.20 28.82
N PHE A 369 -8.30 26.24 29.01
CA PHE A 369 -7.39 26.73 27.96
C PHE A 369 -6.38 25.65 27.53
N ILE A 370 -5.70 25.01 28.48
CA ILE A 370 -4.77 23.88 28.21
C ILE A 370 -5.49 22.76 27.43
N ASN A 371 -6.70 22.38 27.87
CA ASN A 371 -7.49 21.36 27.18
C ASN A 371 -7.85 21.76 25.75
N LYS A 372 -8.18 23.03 25.51
CA LYS A 372 -8.50 23.58 24.18
C LYS A 372 -7.28 23.54 23.25
N GLU A 373 -6.12 23.97 23.75
CA GLU A 373 -4.88 23.97 22.97
C GLU A 373 -4.40 22.53 22.67
N ILE A 374 -4.50 21.61 23.63
CA ILE A 374 -4.27 20.17 23.41
C ILE A 374 -5.23 19.61 22.36
N GLY A 375 -6.48 20.04 22.36
CA GLY A 375 -7.48 19.66 21.35
C GLY A 375 -7.07 20.07 19.92
N LYS A 376 -6.44 21.23 19.77
CA LYS A 376 -5.89 21.68 18.47
C LYS A 376 -4.76 20.75 17.98
N ILE A 377 -3.83 20.36 18.85
CA ILE A 377 -2.74 19.44 18.51
C ILE A 377 -3.31 18.07 18.11
N LYS A 378 -4.30 17.56 18.87
CA LYS A 378 -4.96 16.28 18.55
C LYS A 378 -5.66 16.31 17.18
N SER A 379 -6.25 17.42 16.78
CA SER A 379 -6.93 17.54 15.48
C SER A 379 -5.95 17.72 14.31
N PHE A 380 -4.82 18.37 14.53
CA PHE A 380 -3.78 18.60 13.52
C PHE A 380 -3.10 17.27 13.10
N THR A 381 -2.73 16.41 14.04
CA THR A 381 -2.02 15.14 13.77
C THR A 381 -2.79 14.15 12.90
N VAL A 382 -4.11 14.21 12.85
CA VAL A 382 -4.95 13.29 12.05
C VAL A 382 -4.97 13.69 10.58
N ALA A 383 -4.92 14.98 10.28
CA ALA A 383 -5.05 15.48 8.91
C ALA A 383 -3.72 15.46 8.15
N ASP A 384 -2.61 15.73 8.82
CA ASP A 384 -1.31 16.01 8.19
C ASP A 384 -0.38 14.79 8.13
N GLY A 385 -0.62 13.76 8.93
CA GLY A 385 0.12 12.48 8.86
C GLY A 385 -0.34 11.53 7.77
N LYS A 386 -1.40 11.87 7.02
CA LYS A 386 -1.84 11.06 5.88
C LYS A 386 -0.79 11.12 4.77
N ASN A 387 -0.49 9.94 4.23
CA ASN A 387 0.40 9.77 3.08
C ASN A 387 1.92 9.84 3.36
N ILE A 388 2.39 9.85 4.60
CA ILE A 388 3.84 9.81 4.90
C ILE A 388 4.47 8.56 4.26
N PHE A 389 3.91 7.37 4.55
CA PHE A 389 4.40 6.13 3.96
C PHE A 389 4.17 6.07 2.46
N SER A 390 3.02 6.52 1.98
CA SER A 390 2.71 6.50 0.55
C SER A 390 3.67 7.38 -0.25
N GLN A 391 4.07 8.55 0.24
CA GLN A 391 5.05 9.41 -0.44
C GLN A 391 6.47 8.83 -0.39
N THR A 392 6.89 8.32 0.76
CA THR A 392 8.19 7.65 0.90
C THR A 392 8.28 6.43 -0.03
N LEU A 393 7.22 5.62 -0.09
CA LEU A 393 7.15 4.45 -0.98
C LEU A 393 7.10 4.86 -2.46
N LYS A 394 6.38 5.94 -2.82
CA LYS A 394 6.41 6.50 -4.17
C LYS A 394 7.81 6.89 -4.58
N ALA A 395 8.51 7.63 -3.74
CA ALA A 395 9.89 8.03 -4.01
C ALA A 395 10.81 6.84 -4.23
N ALA A 396 10.72 5.82 -3.37
CA ALA A 396 11.49 4.59 -3.49
C ALA A 396 11.12 3.79 -4.75
N ALA A 397 9.83 3.70 -5.09
CA ALA A 397 9.35 3.01 -6.28
C ALA A 397 9.79 3.71 -7.56
N TYR A 398 9.73 5.03 -7.62
CA TYR A 398 10.26 5.80 -8.76
C TYR A 398 11.77 5.60 -8.93
N GLY A 399 12.53 5.58 -7.83
CA GLY A 399 13.97 5.30 -7.84
C GLY A 399 14.30 3.90 -8.33
N ALA A 400 13.55 2.88 -7.88
CA ALA A 400 13.72 1.50 -8.31
C ALA A 400 13.32 1.29 -9.78
N LEU A 401 12.17 1.84 -10.20
CA LEU A 401 11.68 1.74 -11.57
C LEU A 401 12.57 2.49 -12.57
N GLY A 402 13.18 3.60 -12.16
CA GLY A 402 14.12 4.34 -13.00
C GLY A 402 15.28 3.48 -13.52
N LYS A 403 15.73 2.48 -12.73
CA LYS A 403 16.76 1.52 -13.15
C LYS A 403 16.28 0.52 -14.20
N TYR A 404 15.02 0.10 -14.14
CA TYR A 404 14.46 -0.97 -14.99
C TYR A 404 13.68 -0.44 -16.18
N TYR A 405 13.24 0.82 -16.13
CA TYR A 405 12.46 1.44 -17.20
C TYR A 405 13.12 1.36 -18.59
N PRO A 406 14.43 1.58 -18.76
CA PRO A 406 15.08 1.44 -20.07
C PRO A 406 14.95 0.04 -20.67
N TYR A 407 14.87 -1.00 -19.82
CA TYR A 407 14.65 -2.37 -20.29
C TYR A 407 13.20 -2.59 -20.73
N ALA A 408 12.23 -1.99 -20.03
CA ALA A 408 10.82 -2.02 -20.41
C ALA A 408 10.59 -1.27 -21.72
N GLU A 409 11.19 -0.08 -21.89
CA GLU A 409 11.15 0.71 -23.11
C GLU A 409 11.77 -0.05 -24.30
N LYS A 410 12.91 -0.68 -24.10
CA LYS A 410 13.57 -1.51 -25.11
C LYS A 410 12.78 -2.77 -25.44
N ALA A 411 12.11 -3.37 -24.46
CA ALA A 411 11.21 -4.50 -24.70
C ALA A 411 9.97 -4.06 -25.51
N MET A 412 9.38 -2.89 -25.18
CA MET A 412 8.27 -2.32 -25.95
C MET A 412 8.70 -1.95 -27.38
N GLU A 413 9.89 -1.37 -27.55
CA GLU A 413 10.46 -1.09 -28.86
C GLU A 413 10.65 -2.36 -29.68
N LEU A 414 11.17 -3.42 -29.07
CA LEU A 414 11.35 -4.73 -29.72
C LEU A 414 10.00 -5.37 -30.09
N LEU A 415 8.99 -5.25 -29.23
CA LEU A 415 7.64 -5.77 -29.48
C LEU A 415 6.87 -4.94 -30.52
N SER A 416 7.10 -3.63 -30.56
CA SER A 416 6.50 -2.72 -31.54
C SER A 416 7.21 -2.67 -32.89
N ARG A 417 8.41 -3.24 -33.01
CA ARG A 417 9.20 -3.23 -34.26
C ARG A 417 8.44 -3.87 -35.42
N GLU A 418 7.95 -3.04 -36.33
CA GLU A 418 7.38 -3.46 -37.60
C GLU A 418 8.38 -4.22 -38.52
N ASP A 419 9.67 -4.15 -38.23
CA ASP A 419 10.73 -4.74 -39.08
C ASP A 419 10.75 -6.26 -39.05
N LEU A 420 10.37 -6.89 -37.94
CA LEU A 420 10.17 -8.33 -37.87
C LEU A 420 8.98 -8.77 -38.75
N GLN A 421 8.09 -7.83 -39.08
CA GLN A 421 6.91 -8.06 -39.91
C GLN A 421 7.13 -7.77 -41.40
N LYS A 422 8.17 -7.00 -41.75
CA LYS A 422 8.46 -6.63 -43.17
C LYS A 422 9.13 -7.74 -43.97
N LYS A 423 9.81 -8.69 -43.34
CA LYS A 423 10.43 -9.81 -44.06
C LYS A 423 9.46 -10.78 -44.69
N THR A 424 8.24 -10.87 -44.22
CA THR A 424 7.19 -11.73 -44.79
C THR A 424 6.47 -11.10 -45.99
N LYS A 425 6.52 -9.77 -46.17
CA LYS A 425 5.85 -9.10 -47.30
C LYS A 425 6.60 -9.13 -48.64
N LYS A 426 7.90 -9.45 -48.65
CA LYS A 426 8.69 -9.50 -49.91
C LYS A 426 8.54 -10.78 -50.70
N GLU A 427 8.00 -11.87 -50.13
CA GLU A 427 7.85 -13.15 -50.82
C GLU A 427 6.54 -13.33 -51.60
N VAL A 428 5.58 -12.43 -51.52
CA VAL A 428 4.22 -12.62 -52.07
C VAL A 428 4.02 -11.91 -53.42
N LYS A 429 4.99 -11.19 -53.96
CA LYS A 429 4.84 -10.54 -55.28
C LYS A 429 5.68 -11.21 -56.36
N LYS A 430 5.59 -12.53 -56.53
CA LYS A 430 5.80 -13.13 -57.86
C LYS A 430 4.46 -13.13 -58.57
N GLN A 431 4.33 -12.25 -59.58
CA GLN A 431 3.19 -12.23 -60.46
C GLN A 431 2.95 -13.61 -60.99
N ARG A 432 1.86 -14.23 -60.60
CA ARG A 432 1.37 -15.45 -61.18
C ARG A 432 0.92 -15.15 -62.63
N GLN A 433 1.59 -15.75 -63.61
CA GLN A 433 1.09 -15.76 -65.01
C GLN A 433 -0.37 -16.18 -64.99
N ARG A 434 -1.22 -15.40 -65.72
CA ARG A 434 -2.63 -15.73 -65.91
C ARG A 434 -2.73 -17.09 -66.58
N ARG A 435 -3.15 -18.10 -65.84
CA ARG A 435 -3.53 -19.39 -66.40
C ARG A 435 -4.90 -19.23 -67.07
N MET A 436 -5.09 -19.95 -68.18
CA MET A 436 -6.34 -20.03 -68.92
C MET A 436 -7.52 -20.34 -67.97
N ARG A 437 -8.74 -19.87 -68.37
CA ARG A 437 -9.97 -20.06 -67.60
C ARG A 437 -10.19 -21.55 -67.26
N GLY A 438 -9.82 -21.94 -66.08
CA GLY A 438 -10.13 -23.22 -65.45
C GLY A 438 -11.05 -22.99 -64.24
N ARG A 439 -11.76 -24.02 -63.84
CA ARG A 439 -12.53 -23.99 -62.57
C ARG A 439 -11.57 -23.70 -61.43
N THR A 440 -11.81 -22.61 -60.67
CA THR A 440 -11.09 -22.31 -59.45
C THR A 440 -11.46 -23.39 -58.42
N ILE A 441 -10.56 -24.31 -58.14
CA ILE A 441 -10.72 -25.25 -57.02
C ILE A 441 -10.16 -24.49 -55.81
N GLU A 442 -11.06 -24.00 -54.97
CA GLU A 442 -10.67 -23.48 -53.68
C GLU A 442 -10.30 -24.66 -52.78
N TYR A 443 -9.00 -24.87 -52.56
CA TYR A 443 -8.55 -25.74 -51.49
C TYR A 443 -8.79 -25.08 -50.16
N LYS A 444 -9.33 -25.81 -49.19
CA LYS A 444 -9.43 -25.31 -47.83
C LYS A 444 -8.07 -24.73 -47.46
N ALA A 445 -8.08 -23.48 -46.98
CA ALA A 445 -6.89 -22.80 -46.49
C ALA A 445 -6.21 -23.71 -45.46
N ASP A 446 -4.91 -23.87 -45.58
CA ASP A 446 -4.13 -24.63 -44.60
C ASP A 446 -4.24 -23.90 -43.22
N VAL A 447 -4.90 -24.53 -42.30
CA VAL A 447 -5.21 -23.97 -40.96
C VAL A 447 -3.96 -23.94 -40.06
N TYR A 448 -2.88 -24.65 -40.41
CA TYR A 448 -1.70 -24.76 -39.56
C TYR A 448 -0.58 -23.78 -39.96
N PRO A 449 0.02 -23.04 -38.99
CA PRO A 449 1.23 -22.26 -39.21
C PRO A 449 2.45 -23.15 -39.52
N ARG A 450 3.58 -22.54 -39.88
CA ARG A 450 4.82 -23.28 -40.17
C ARG A 450 5.39 -23.95 -38.92
N PHE A 451 5.21 -23.38 -37.78
CA PHE A 451 5.60 -23.90 -36.46
C PHE A 451 4.45 -23.71 -35.49
N LEU A 452 4.07 -24.75 -34.78
CA LEU A 452 3.04 -24.75 -33.77
C LEU A 452 3.35 -25.79 -32.70
N ILE A 453 3.31 -25.39 -31.46
CA ILE A 453 3.20 -26.29 -30.31
C ILE A 453 1.88 -25.92 -29.63
N GLN A 454 0.91 -26.84 -29.60
CA GLN A 454 -0.40 -26.55 -29.03
C GLN A 454 -0.36 -26.59 -27.51
N ARG A 455 0.38 -27.54 -26.94
CA ARG A 455 0.53 -27.68 -25.49
C ARG A 455 1.95 -28.19 -25.20
N MET A 456 2.61 -27.49 -24.27
CA MET A 456 3.86 -27.91 -23.68
C MET A 456 3.72 -27.95 -22.18
N PHE A 457 3.87 -29.10 -21.57
CA PHE A 457 3.87 -29.31 -20.15
C PHE A 457 5.26 -29.67 -19.66
N ALA A 458 5.73 -29.03 -18.61
CA ALA A 458 7.01 -29.33 -18.00
C ALA A 458 6.83 -29.48 -16.48
N SER A 459 7.36 -30.58 -15.93
CA SER A 459 7.23 -30.88 -14.51
C SER A 459 8.53 -31.41 -13.91
N GLY A 460 8.71 -31.10 -12.63
CA GLY A 460 9.84 -31.55 -11.84
C GLY A 460 9.52 -31.45 -10.35
N THR A 461 10.49 -31.78 -9.51
CA THR A 461 10.30 -31.62 -8.07
C THR A 461 10.13 -30.14 -7.73
N GLY A 462 8.96 -29.78 -7.22
CA GLY A 462 8.63 -28.38 -6.89
C GLY A 462 8.41 -27.46 -8.10
N PHE A 463 8.31 -27.98 -9.32
CA PHE A 463 8.15 -27.18 -10.52
C PHE A 463 7.10 -27.77 -11.47
N GLU A 464 6.21 -26.89 -11.95
CA GLU A 464 5.27 -27.21 -13.02
C GLU A 464 5.13 -26.00 -13.95
N SER A 465 5.00 -26.27 -15.25
CA SER A 465 4.78 -25.23 -16.25
C SER A 465 3.98 -25.75 -17.41
N LEU A 466 3.03 -24.97 -17.87
CA LEU A 466 2.19 -25.21 -19.04
C LEU A 466 2.31 -24.03 -20.00
N LEU A 467 2.76 -24.30 -21.23
CA LEU A 467 2.74 -23.32 -22.30
C LEU A 467 1.77 -23.80 -23.39
N GLY A 468 0.98 -22.89 -23.92
CA GLY A 468 -0.02 -23.19 -24.93
C GLY A 468 0.13 -22.33 -26.17
N ASP A 469 -0.27 -22.91 -27.30
CA ASP A 469 -0.50 -22.20 -28.56
C ASP A 469 0.73 -21.43 -29.11
N ILE A 470 1.94 -21.98 -28.91
CA ILE A 470 3.20 -21.39 -29.41
C ILE A 470 3.22 -21.49 -30.93
N SER A 471 3.01 -20.38 -31.62
CA SER A 471 2.78 -20.32 -33.07
C SER A 471 3.70 -19.32 -33.75
N SER A 472 4.20 -19.71 -34.96
CA SER A 472 4.89 -18.76 -35.86
C SER A 472 3.97 -17.79 -36.57
N ASP A 473 2.65 -17.99 -36.50
CA ASP A 473 1.61 -17.12 -37.06
C ASP A 473 0.36 -17.21 -36.19
N PRO A 474 0.30 -16.41 -35.12
CA PRO A 474 -0.84 -16.38 -34.23
C PRO A 474 -2.14 -15.96 -34.90
N ASP A 475 -2.07 -15.10 -35.94
CA ASP A 475 -3.25 -14.66 -36.70
C ASP A 475 -3.88 -15.78 -37.50
N LEU A 476 -3.07 -16.71 -38.02
CA LEU A 476 -3.53 -17.88 -38.71
C LEU A 476 -4.08 -18.93 -37.74
N TRP A 477 -3.42 -19.11 -36.61
CA TRP A 477 -3.83 -20.04 -35.57
C TRP A 477 -5.06 -19.59 -34.80
N GLY A 478 -5.25 -18.28 -34.64
CA GLY A 478 -6.40 -17.66 -33.99
C GLY A 478 -6.29 -17.55 -32.48
N LYS A 479 -5.13 -17.85 -31.89
CA LYS A 479 -4.89 -17.80 -30.46
C LYS A 479 -3.53 -17.18 -30.12
N PRO A 480 -3.42 -16.40 -29.00
CA PRO A 480 -2.16 -15.95 -28.47
C PRO A 480 -1.40 -17.12 -27.80
N VAL A 481 -0.12 -16.95 -27.59
CA VAL A 481 0.67 -17.86 -26.76
C VAL A 481 0.24 -17.69 -25.31
N SER A 482 -0.07 -18.78 -24.61
CA SER A 482 -0.37 -18.80 -23.18
C SER A 482 0.75 -19.46 -22.39
N PHE A 483 0.92 -19.04 -21.15
CA PHE A 483 1.83 -19.69 -20.21
C PHE A 483 1.23 -19.69 -18.81
N GLU A 484 1.49 -20.75 -18.08
CA GLU A 484 1.20 -20.92 -16.66
C GLU A 484 2.36 -21.71 -16.05
N GLY A 485 2.77 -21.34 -14.83
CA GLY A 485 3.82 -22.10 -14.15
C GLY A 485 3.83 -21.84 -12.66
N SER A 486 4.35 -22.80 -11.94
CA SER A 486 4.60 -22.72 -10.51
C SER A 486 5.97 -23.28 -10.17
N LEU A 487 6.61 -22.65 -9.18
CA LEU A 487 7.90 -23.10 -8.64
C LEU A 487 7.86 -22.94 -7.11
N ASP A 488 8.16 -24.04 -6.42
CA ASP A 488 8.48 -24.06 -4.99
C ASP A 488 9.98 -24.30 -4.87
N GLU A 489 10.71 -23.24 -4.50
CA GLU A 489 12.19 -23.30 -4.43
C GLU A 489 12.68 -24.25 -3.34
N GLY A 490 11.92 -24.40 -2.24
CA GLY A 490 12.23 -25.33 -1.16
C GLY A 490 12.12 -26.78 -1.63
N ALA A 491 11.00 -27.13 -2.25
CA ALA A 491 10.79 -28.45 -2.81
C ALA A 491 11.76 -28.74 -3.98
N ALA A 492 12.11 -27.72 -4.77
CA ALA A 492 13.08 -27.85 -5.87
C ALA A 492 14.55 -27.92 -5.41
N GLY A 493 14.82 -27.83 -4.11
CA GLY A 493 16.18 -27.90 -3.56
C GLY A 493 17.05 -26.68 -3.81
N LEU A 494 16.44 -25.51 -4.08
CA LEU A 494 17.14 -24.26 -4.40
C LEU A 494 17.58 -23.46 -3.13
N GLY A 495 17.33 -24.01 -1.93
CA GLY A 495 17.85 -23.48 -0.67
C GLY A 495 17.06 -22.30 -0.09
N THR A 496 15.90 -22.00 -0.62
CA THR A 496 14.98 -20.96 -0.12
C THR A 496 13.55 -21.50 -0.05
N GLU A 497 12.71 -20.87 0.78
CA GLU A 497 11.30 -21.28 0.98
C GLU A 497 10.34 -20.45 0.13
N ARG A 498 10.82 -19.91 -0.99
CA ARG A 498 9.99 -19.06 -1.84
C ARG A 498 9.10 -19.90 -2.76
N THR A 499 7.88 -19.41 -2.94
CA THR A 499 6.96 -19.97 -3.92
C THR A 499 6.63 -18.94 -4.99
N HIS A 500 6.45 -19.41 -6.20
CA HIS A 500 6.18 -18.59 -7.38
C HIS A 500 5.05 -19.21 -8.18
N LYS A 501 4.12 -18.40 -8.64
CA LYS A 501 3.12 -18.73 -9.64
C LYS A 501 3.07 -17.62 -10.67
N ALA A 502 3.05 -17.96 -11.94
CA ALA A 502 2.90 -17.00 -13.01
C ALA A 502 2.02 -17.57 -14.11
N ASP A 503 1.15 -16.76 -14.65
CA ASP A 503 0.34 -17.06 -15.82
C ASP A 503 0.22 -15.85 -16.74
N GLY A 504 -0.09 -16.07 -17.99
CA GLY A 504 -0.29 -14.97 -18.91
C GLY A 504 -0.41 -15.37 -20.38
N ILE A 505 -0.49 -14.34 -21.20
CA ILE A 505 -0.54 -14.45 -22.65
C ILE A 505 0.44 -13.51 -23.34
N VAL A 506 0.97 -13.94 -24.49
CA VAL A 506 1.76 -13.13 -25.41
C VAL A 506 1.08 -13.14 -26.78
N ASN A 507 0.61 -12.00 -27.22
CA ASN A 507 -0.15 -11.85 -28.46
C ASN A 507 0.65 -11.09 -29.52
N ALA A 508 1.43 -11.84 -30.32
CA ALA A 508 2.12 -11.29 -31.48
C ALA A 508 1.23 -11.16 -32.72
N GLY A 509 -0.05 -11.59 -32.65
CA GLY A 509 -1.01 -11.50 -33.75
C GLY A 509 -1.56 -10.08 -33.93
N LYS A 510 -1.76 -9.68 -35.20
CA LYS A 510 -2.33 -8.37 -35.53
C LYS A 510 -3.86 -8.36 -35.52
N LYS A 511 -4.48 -9.49 -35.82
CA LYS A 511 -5.92 -9.66 -35.93
C LYS A 511 -6.59 -10.06 -34.61
N LEU A 512 -5.82 -10.59 -33.69
CA LEU A 512 -6.31 -10.98 -32.37
C LEU A 512 -6.62 -9.71 -31.53
N LYS A 513 -7.73 -9.74 -30.82
CA LYS A 513 -8.19 -8.59 -29.98
C LYS A 513 -7.51 -8.50 -28.62
N ASP A 514 -6.87 -9.58 -28.18
CA ASP A 514 -6.19 -9.64 -26.90
C ASP A 514 -5.06 -8.59 -26.78
N PRO A 515 -4.72 -8.14 -25.56
CA PRO A 515 -3.59 -7.26 -25.34
C PRO A 515 -2.29 -7.88 -25.90
N LEU A 516 -1.29 -7.05 -26.18
CA LEU A 516 0.01 -7.53 -26.68
C LEU A 516 0.67 -8.49 -25.70
N PHE A 517 0.57 -8.17 -24.42
CA PHE A 517 1.08 -8.97 -23.32
C PHE A 517 0.19 -8.80 -22.09
N LYS A 518 -0.12 -9.89 -21.42
CA LYS A 518 -0.76 -9.87 -20.09
C LYS A 518 -0.15 -10.99 -19.27
N ALA A 519 0.29 -10.69 -18.08
CA ALA A 519 0.75 -11.70 -17.15
C ALA A 519 0.29 -11.36 -15.73
N SER A 520 0.06 -12.39 -14.95
CA SER A 520 -0.10 -12.32 -13.50
C SER A 520 1.03 -13.10 -12.84
N TYR A 521 1.37 -12.67 -11.63
CA TYR A 521 2.39 -13.29 -10.82
C TYR A 521 1.96 -13.29 -9.36
N THR A 522 2.15 -14.41 -8.69
CA THR A 522 2.02 -14.50 -7.24
C THR A 522 3.26 -15.17 -6.67
N GLY A 523 3.78 -14.61 -5.60
CA GLY A 523 4.95 -15.18 -4.93
C GLY A 523 4.89 -14.93 -3.43
N SER A 524 5.50 -15.83 -2.65
CA SER A 524 5.56 -15.71 -1.19
C SER A 524 6.94 -16.12 -0.66
N GLY A 525 7.18 -15.87 0.63
CA GLY A 525 8.43 -16.25 1.29
C GLY A 525 9.61 -15.32 1.03
N TYR A 526 9.40 -14.15 0.46
CA TYR A 526 10.47 -13.18 0.21
C TYR A 526 10.89 -12.50 1.50
N LYS A 527 12.16 -12.64 1.88
CA LYS A 527 12.77 -11.78 2.90
C LYS A 527 13.17 -10.48 2.22
N VAL A 528 12.54 -9.39 2.61
CA VAL A 528 12.78 -8.07 2.06
C VAL A 528 13.38 -7.20 3.14
N SER A 529 14.47 -6.52 2.81
CA SER A 529 15.03 -5.44 3.61
C SER A 529 15.23 -4.24 2.68
N PHE A 530 14.65 -3.12 3.05
CA PHE A 530 14.67 -1.93 2.24
C PHE A 530 14.94 -0.70 3.10
N ASN A 531 15.94 0.06 2.71
CA ASN A 531 16.29 1.33 3.33
C ASN A 531 16.10 2.46 2.30
N PRO A 532 14.95 3.16 2.32
CA PRO A 532 14.69 4.26 1.41
C PRO A 532 15.72 5.38 1.52
N ALA A 533 16.19 5.67 2.73
CA ALA A 533 17.19 6.71 2.97
C ALA A 533 18.47 6.48 2.14
N SER A 534 18.95 5.23 2.05
CA SER A 534 20.13 4.91 1.26
C SER A 534 19.93 5.14 -0.24
N VAL A 535 18.75 4.87 -0.76
CA VAL A 535 18.41 5.11 -2.17
C VAL A 535 18.34 6.61 -2.46
N ILE A 536 17.80 7.36 -1.52
CA ILE A 536 17.65 8.82 -1.59
C ILE A 536 19.00 9.50 -1.54
N ILE A 537 19.87 9.10 -0.60
CA ILE A 537 21.24 9.61 -0.47
C ILE A 537 22.01 9.37 -1.78
N GLN A 538 22.00 8.16 -2.31
CA GLN A 538 22.67 7.84 -3.57
C GLN A 538 22.15 8.67 -4.75
N ALA A 539 20.83 8.91 -4.81
CA ALA A 539 20.24 9.74 -5.84
C ALA A 539 20.61 11.23 -5.70
N ALA A 540 20.67 11.73 -4.46
CA ALA A 540 21.07 13.10 -4.17
C ALA A 540 22.56 13.34 -4.45
N GLU A 541 23.44 12.43 -4.04
CA GLU A 541 24.88 12.46 -4.35
C GLU A 541 25.14 12.46 -5.86
N ALA A 542 24.39 11.62 -6.60
CA ALA A 542 24.48 11.59 -8.07
C ALA A 542 24.04 12.91 -8.72
N ALA A 543 23.19 13.69 -8.06
CA ALA A 543 22.74 15.02 -8.49
C ALA A 543 23.58 16.16 -7.92
N GLY A 544 24.63 15.89 -7.12
CA GLY A 544 25.51 16.88 -6.51
C GLY A 544 24.90 17.61 -5.31
N GLY A 545 23.87 17.05 -4.67
CA GLY A 545 23.20 17.61 -3.50
C GLY A 545 23.31 16.71 -2.27
N ALA A 546 23.07 17.29 -1.09
CA ALA A 546 22.86 16.57 0.16
C ALA A 546 21.38 16.65 0.54
N VAL A 547 20.81 15.56 1.05
CA VAL A 547 19.42 15.47 1.50
C VAL A 547 19.42 14.94 2.92
N ASP A 548 18.67 15.60 3.80
CA ASP A 548 18.40 15.08 5.13
C ASP A 548 17.42 13.90 5.01
N THR A 549 17.80 12.76 5.56
CA THR A 549 17.01 11.53 5.58
C THR A 549 16.57 11.14 6.99
N ALA A 550 16.76 12.04 7.96
CA ALA A 550 16.30 11.83 9.33
C ALA A 550 14.77 11.62 9.35
N GLY A 551 14.32 10.64 10.09
CA GLY A 551 12.90 10.29 10.16
C GLY A 551 12.36 9.43 9.01
N ILE A 552 13.11 9.17 7.93
CA ILE A 552 12.68 8.27 6.86
C ILE A 552 12.79 6.82 7.35
N PRO A 553 11.66 6.05 7.40
CA PRO A 553 11.71 4.72 7.94
C PRO A 553 12.35 3.71 6.98
N SER A 554 13.27 2.91 7.49
CA SER A 554 13.69 1.64 6.89
C SER A 554 12.74 0.53 7.31
N PHE A 555 12.59 -0.49 6.47
CA PHE A 555 11.81 -1.65 6.86
C PHE A 555 12.47 -2.98 6.47
N ALA A 556 12.18 -4.00 7.25
CA ALA A 556 12.45 -5.39 6.95
C ALA A 556 11.20 -6.22 7.24
N GLY A 557 11.00 -7.30 6.49
CA GLY A 557 9.84 -8.15 6.67
C GLY A 557 9.83 -9.34 5.70
N ARG A 558 8.79 -10.14 5.77
CA ARG A 558 8.50 -11.16 4.76
C ARG A 558 7.40 -10.64 3.83
N ALA A 559 7.61 -10.78 2.53
CA ALA A 559 6.66 -10.32 1.53
C ALA A 559 5.97 -11.49 0.83
N ALA A 560 4.67 -11.35 0.63
CA ALA A 560 3.91 -12.01 -0.41
C ALA A 560 3.55 -10.96 -1.48
N ILE A 561 3.67 -11.34 -2.73
CA ILE A 561 3.53 -10.45 -3.89
C ILE A 561 2.44 -10.99 -4.81
N ARG A 562 1.52 -10.14 -5.23
CA ARG A 562 0.62 -10.37 -6.36
C ARG A 562 0.85 -9.24 -7.35
N ALA A 563 1.24 -9.57 -8.56
CA ALA A 563 1.50 -8.58 -9.59
C ALA A 563 0.80 -8.94 -10.90
N GLY A 564 0.31 -7.93 -11.58
CA GLY A 564 -0.24 -8.01 -12.91
C GLY A 564 0.48 -7.05 -13.85
N ILE A 565 0.77 -7.49 -15.06
CA ILE A 565 1.35 -6.67 -16.10
C ILE A 565 0.47 -6.77 -17.33
N LYS A 566 0.16 -5.62 -17.93
CA LYS A 566 -0.62 -5.56 -19.16
C LYS A 566 0.01 -4.56 -20.13
N ALA A 567 0.28 -5.01 -21.35
CA ALA A 567 0.75 -4.14 -22.42
C ALA A 567 -0.25 -4.18 -23.58
N GLU A 568 -0.69 -3.01 -24.02
CA GLU A 568 -1.62 -2.85 -25.11
C GLU A 568 -0.88 -2.69 -26.45
N LYS A 569 -1.56 -2.97 -27.54
CA LYS A 569 -0.99 -2.83 -28.90
C LYS A 569 -0.74 -1.40 -29.33
N ASP A 570 -1.36 -0.44 -28.64
CA ASP A 570 -1.17 1.00 -28.86
C ASP A 570 0.05 1.57 -28.11
N GLY A 571 0.79 0.73 -27.39
CA GLY A 571 1.99 1.09 -26.66
C GLY A 571 1.75 1.55 -25.21
N ARG A 572 0.52 1.44 -24.70
CA ARG A 572 0.24 1.60 -23.28
C ARG A 572 0.66 0.35 -22.52
N PHE A 573 1.22 0.56 -21.36
CA PHE A 573 1.72 -0.49 -20.50
C PHE A 573 1.33 -0.20 -19.05
N GLY A 574 0.75 -1.16 -18.37
CA GLY A 574 0.31 -1.04 -16.98
C GLY A 574 0.92 -2.14 -16.11
N ILE A 575 1.26 -1.78 -14.89
CA ILE A 575 1.64 -2.73 -13.82
C ILE A 575 0.72 -2.48 -12.64
N GLU A 576 0.16 -3.54 -12.11
CA GLU A 576 -0.53 -3.58 -10.83
C GLU A 576 0.23 -4.55 -9.92
N ALA A 577 0.53 -4.14 -8.70
CA ALA A 577 1.23 -5.01 -7.76
C ALA A 577 0.73 -4.78 -6.35
N ASP A 578 0.32 -5.86 -5.68
CA ASP A 578 -0.02 -5.90 -4.27
C ASP A 578 1.09 -6.58 -3.50
N PHE A 579 1.51 -5.96 -2.43
CA PHE A 579 2.52 -6.46 -1.52
C PHE A 579 1.89 -6.60 -0.13
N ASP A 580 1.88 -7.82 0.38
CA ASP A 580 1.50 -8.13 1.75
C ASP A 580 2.78 -8.46 2.53
N PHE A 581 3.13 -7.65 3.53
CA PHE A 581 4.26 -7.89 4.40
C PHE A 581 3.77 -8.37 5.76
N ASP A 582 4.39 -9.43 6.25
CA ASP A 582 4.26 -9.90 7.63
C ASP A 582 5.60 -9.77 8.38
N LYS A 583 5.53 -9.76 9.71
CA LYS A 583 6.69 -9.58 10.59
C LYS A 583 7.51 -8.35 10.25
N VAL A 584 6.80 -7.26 9.97
CA VAL A 584 7.42 -5.99 9.62
C VAL A 584 8.16 -5.42 10.81
N LEU A 585 9.38 -4.96 10.57
CA LEU A 585 10.20 -4.18 11.47
C LEU A 585 10.46 -2.83 10.79
N LEU A 586 9.88 -1.78 11.34
CA LEU A 586 10.11 -0.41 10.91
C LEU A 586 10.98 0.30 11.95
N SER A 587 11.97 1.05 11.47
CA SER A 587 12.81 1.91 12.32
C SER A 587 13.30 3.10 11.48
N ALA A 588 13.42 4.26 12.12
CA ALA A 588 14.03 5.44 11.54
C ALA A 588 15.24 5.88 12.38
N GLN A 589 16.14 6.63 11.77
CA GLN A 589 17.22 7.28 12.50
C GLN A 589 16.63 8.28 13.49
N ASP A 590 17.29 8.42 14.65
CA ASP A 590 16.89 9.40 15.64
C ASP A 590 17.10 10.82 15.13
N PHE A 591 16.18 11.70 15.50
CA PHE A 591 16.16 13.10 15.13
C PHE A 591 15.70 13.99 16.29
N GLU A 592 15.96 15.27 16.23
CA GLU A 592 15.52 16.23 17.23
C GLU A 592 14.11 16.79 16.94
N PRO A 593 13.29 16.98 17.94
CA PRO A 593 13.53 16.75 19.39
C PRO A 593 13.41 15.26 19.76
N ALA A 594 14.28 14.77 20.64
CA ALA A 594 14.44 13.35 21.00
C ALA A 594 13.12 12.68 21.46
N PHE A 595 12.21 13.39 22.13
CA PHE A 595 10.93 12.81 22.57
C PHE A 595 9.99 12.53 21.37
N ILE A 596 10.02 13.35 20.30
CA ILE A 596 9.27 13.09 19.07
C ILE A 596 9.86 11.88 18.34
N SER A 597 11.18 11.83 18.23
CA SER A 597 11.89 10.67 17.67
C SER A 597 11.50 9.38 18.38
N ARG A 598 11.43 9.40 19.71
CA ARG A 598 10.99 8.23 20.50
C ARG A 598 9.55 7.83 20.16
N ILE A 599 8.60 8.75 20.23
CA ILE A 599 7.17 8.47 19.93
C ILE A 599 7.03 7.97 18.49
N TYR A 600 7.74 8.59 17.57
CA TYR A 600 7.76 8.20 16.16
C TYR A 600 8.27 6.76 15.99
N ASN A 601 9.42 6.41 16.56
CA ASN A 601 10.00 5.08 16.50
C ASN A 601 9.14 4.02 17.21
N GLU A 602 8.51 4.35 18.36
CA GLU A 602 7.53 3.49 19.01
C GLU A 602 6.30 3.25 18.13
N SER A 603 5.86 4.26 17.37
CA SER A 603 4.74 4.17 16.45
C SER A 603 5.08 3.34 15.22
N LEU A 604 6.30 3.47 14.70
CA LEU A 604 6.82 2.61 13.64
C LEU A 604 6.88 1.14 14.07
N ALA A 605 7.36 0.87 15.26
CA ALA A 605 7.46 -0.47 15.84
C ALA A 605 6.08 -1.13 16.08
N ALA A 606 5.01 -0.34 16.15
CA ALA A 606 3.65 -0.86 16.27
C ALA A 606 3.11 -1.44 14.95
N VAL A 607 3.69 -1.09 13.82
CA VAL A 607 3.30 -1.59 12.50
C VAL A 607 3.91 -2.99 12.31
N ARG A 608 3.11 -4.04 12.49
CA ARG A 608 3.55 -5.44 12.37
C ARG A 608 3.29 -6.04 11.00
N ASN A 609 2.26 -5.57 10.35
CA ASN A 609 1.89 -5.95 9.01
C ASN A 609 1.77 -4.69 8.17
N LEU A 610 2.15 -4.80 6.92
CA LEU A 610 2.10 -3.69 5.97
C LEU A 610 1.55 -4.23 4.66
N ARG A 611 0.52 -3.59 4.17
CA ARG A 611 0.01 -3.85 2.83
C ARG A 611 0.13 -2.59 2.00
N PHE A 612 0.65 -2.73 0.80
CA PHE A 612 0.55 -1.67 -0.18
C PHE A 612 0.31 -2.21 -1.59
N SER A 613 -0.41 -1.44 -2.37
CA SER A 613 -0.67 -1.67 -3.77
C SER A 613 -0.06 -0.57 -4.61
N VAL A 614 0.49 -0.97 -5.74
CA VAL A 614 1.08 -0.08 -6.73
C VAL A 614 0.30 -0.26 -8.02
N GLN A 615 -0.25 0.83 -8.54
CA GLN A 615 -0.82 0.89 -9.87
C GLN A 615 -0.01 1.87 -10.70
N SER A 616 0.51 1.42 -11.83
CA SER A 616 1.28 2.27 -12.71
C SER A 616 0.83 2.10 -14.15
N GLU A 617 0.74 3.21 -14.85
CA GLU A 617 0.41 3.26 -16.27
C GLU A 617 1.49 4.08 -16.99
N PHE A 618 2.01 3.52 -18.05
CA PHE A 618 3.04 4.12 -18.87
C PHE A 618 2.49 4.29 -20.30
N SER A 619 2.79 5.44 -20.90
CA SER A 619 2.40 5.76 -22.27
C SER A 619 3.46 6.64 -22.91
N SER A 620 3.34 6.90 -24.19
CA SER A 620 4.21 7.85 -24.91
C SER A 620 4.12 9.29 -24.39
N SER A 621 3.02 9.63 -23.66
CA SER A 621 2.78 10.95 -23.09
C SER A 621 3.29 11.10 -21.66
N GLY A 622 3.71 10.02 -21.00
CA GLY A 622 4.24 10.03 -19.63
C GLY A 622 3.92 8.78 -18.83
N ALA A 623 4.32 8.79 -17.58
CA ALA A 623 4.07 7.73 -16.60
C ALA A 623 3.18 8.27 -15.48
N ARG A 624 2.27 7.42 -15.01
CA ARG A 624 1.44 7.65 -13.84
C ARG A 624 1.63 6.50 -12.88
N MET A 625 1.82 6.83 -11.60
CA MET A 625 1.91 5.83 -10.55
C MET A 625 1.06 6.26 -9.37
N ASP A 626 0.24 5.35 -8.88
CA ASP A 626 -0.49 5.48 -7.65
C ASP A 626 -0.06 4.38 -6.67
N ILE A 627 0.19 4.78 -5.43
CA ILE A 627 0.56 3.86 -4.34
C ILE A 627 -0.42 4.06 -3.21
N GLN A 628 -1.06 2.98 -2.78
CA GLN A 628 -1.98 2.94 -1.65
C GLN A 628 -1.41 2.01 -0.58
N THR A 629 -1.50 2.44 0.68
CA THR A 629 -1.03 1.64 1.81
C THR A 629 -1.97 1.76 3.00
N ASP A 630 -2.04 0.73 3.81
CA ASP A 630 -2.71 0.73 5.11
C ASP A 630 -1.77 1.14 6.25
N ALA A 631 -0.46 1.24 5.99
CA ALA A 631 0.54 1.62 6.97
C ALA A 631 0.28 3.00 7.56
N ASP A 632 -0.15 3.96 6.74
CA ASP A 632 -0.48 5.30 7.20
C ASP A 632 -1.56 5.28 8.29
N LYS A 633 -2.57 4.43 8.17
CA LYS A 633 -3.64 4.30 9.19
C LYS A 633 -3.12 3.72 10.50
N VAL A 634 -2.35 2.65 10.44
CA VAL A 634 -1.81 1.96 11.62
C VAL A 634 -0.80 2.87 12.33
N PHE A 635 0.08 3.49 11.55
CA PHE A 635 1.07 4.43 12.07
C PHE A 635 0.42 5.63 12.74
N ILE A 636 -0.55 6.29 12.07
CA ILE A 636 -1.27 7.44 12.63
C ILE A 636 -1.98 7.06 13.92
N ALA A 637 -2.63 5.89 13.97
CA ALA A 637 -3.29 5.42 15.20
C ALA A 637 -2.29 5.21 16.35
N ALA A 638 -1.11 4.64 16.07
CA ALA A 638 -0.06 4.46 17.05
C ALA A 638 0.57 5.80 17.48
N LEU A 639 0.83 6.68 16.53
CA LEU A 639 1.35 8.02 16.75
C LEU A 639 0.38 8.84 17.62
N GLN A 640 -0.92 8.82 17.31
CA GLN A 640 -1.95 9.48 18.12
C GLN A 640 -1.99 8.95 19.55
N LYS A 641 -1.85 7.62 19.71
CA LYS A 641 -1.80 7.01 21.05
C LYS A 641 -0.57 7.49 21.84
N GLY A 642 0.60 7.53 21.21
CA GLY A 642 1.85 8.02 21.81
C GLY A 642 1.74 9.50 22.19
N ILE A 643 1.31 10.33 21.26
CA ILE A 643 1.11 11.77 21.47
C ILE A 643 0.06 12.03 22.56
N ASN A 644 -1.07 11.32 22.55
CA ASN A 644 -2.10 11.47 23.57
C ASN A 644 -1.56 11.14 24.96
N LYS A 645 -0.73 10.11 25.09
CA LYS A 645 -0.07 9.75 26.35
C LYS A 645 0.87 10.87 26.84
N GLU A 646 1.67 11.43 25.96
CA GLU A 646 2.58 12.53 26.27
C GLU A 646 1.82 13.83 26.59
N LEU A 647 0.80 14.17 25.81
CA LEU A 647 -0.06 15.33 26.07
C LEU A 647 -0.82 15.23 27.41
N GLU A 648 -1.25 14.04 27.82
CA GLU A 648 -1.83 13.86 29.15
C GLU A 648 -0.78 14.04 30.27
N THR A 649 0.46 13.67 30.03
CA THR A 649 1.58 13.94 30.95
C THR A 649 1.87 15.42 31.07
N VAL A 650 1.99 16.11 29.92
CA VAL A 650 2.18 17.56 29.85
C VAL A 650 1.03 18.30 30.49
N LYS A 651 -0.21 17.87 30.26
CA LYS A 651 -1.40 18.41 30.90
C LYS A 651 -1.34 18.30 32.43
N LYS A 652 -1.00 17.10 32.94
CA LYS A 652 -0.85 16.88 34.37
C LYS A 652 0.22 17.82 34.95
N GLN A 653 1.36 17.93 34.29
CA GLN A 653 2.43 18.85 34.74
C GLN A 653 1.98 20.30 34.73
N ALA A 654 1.34 20.80 33.66
CA ALA A 654 0.85 22.14 33.56
C ALA A 654 -0.22 22.46 34.62
N VAL A 655 -1.16 21.53 34.85
CA VAL A 655 -2.18 21.68 35.89
C VAL A 655 -1.58 21.65 37.32
N GLN A 656 -0.62 20.72 37.55
CA GLN A 656 0.09 20.66 38.83
C GLN A 656 0.89 21.92 39.07
N GLN A 657 1.53 22.48 38.07
CA GLN A 657 2.28 23.73 38.19
C GLN A 657 1.36 24.91 38.46
N ALA A 658 0.23 25.01 37.78
CA ALA A 658 -0.79 26.03 38.05
C ALA A 658 -1.36 25.89 39.47
N GLN A 659 -1.59 24.66 39.95
CA GLN A 659 -2.02 24.39 41.32
C GLN A 659 -0.94 24.75 42.37
N ALA A 660 0.33 24.36 42.09
CA ALA A 660 1.43 24.70 42.99
C ALA A 660 1.63 26.24 43.09
N GLU A 661 1.54 26.94 41.96
CA GLU A 661 1.57 28.39 41.97
C GLU A 661 0.37 29.00 42.77
N LEU A 662 -0.85 28.49 42.59
CA LEU A 662 -1.98 28.88 43.39
C LEU A 662 -1.71 28.63 44.88
N GLU A 663 -1.25 27.45 45.25
CA GLU A 663 -1.05 27.04 46.64
C GLU A 663 0.05 27.87 47.34
N LYS A 664 1.13 28.21 46.59
CA LYS A 664 2.20 29.11 47.05
C LYS A 664 1.67 30.46 47.52
N TYR A 665 0.69 31.02 46.81
CA TYR A 665 0.14 32.36 47.10
C TYR A 665 -1.10 32.31 47.98
N THR A 666 -1.96 31.29 47.85
CA THR A 666 -3.25 31.21 48.57
C THR A 666 -3.18 30.42 49.88
N GLY A 667 -2.19 29.55 50.08
CA GLY A 667 -2.00 28.86 51.36
C GLY A 667 -1.91 29.83 52.54
N PRO A 668 -1.01 30.82 52.53
CA PRO A 668 -0.94 31.84 53.57
C PRO A 668 -2.19 32.73 53.70
N LEU A 669 -2.95 32.88 52.60
CA LEU A 669 -4.19 33.68 52.58
C LEU A 669 -5.33 33.04 53.37
N ASN A 670 -5.48 31.72 53.39
CA ASN A 670 -6.52 31.03 54.13
C ASN A 670 -6.35 31.18 55.63
N ASP A 671 -5.13 31.12 56.13
CA ASP A 671 -4.81 31.35 57.54
C ASP A 671 -5.14 32.80 57.94
N LYS A 672 -4.80 33.73 57.04
CA LYS A 672 -5.09 35.16 57.22
C LYS A 672 -6.59 35.50 57.15
N LEU A 673 -7.36 34.82 56.35
CA LEU A 673 -8.83 34.95 56.30
C LEU A 673 -9.50 34.44 57.58
N ALA A 674 -8.95 33.40 58.24
CA ALA A 674 -9.42 32.94 59.54
C ALA A 674 -9.25 34.04 60.64
N VAL A 675 -8.15 34.79 60.57
CA VAL A 675 -7.86 35.89 61.47
C VAL A 675 -8.92 37.04 61.33
N PHE A 676 -9.30 37.42 60.09
CA PHE A 676 -10.38 38.38 59.84
C PHE A 676 -11.70 37.94 60.49
N GLY A 677 -12.06 36.67 60.44
CA GLY A 677 -13.26 36.12 61.07
C GLY A 677 -13.21 36.26 62.64
N GLY A 678 -12.00 36.07 63.21
CA GLY A 678 -11.79 36.28 64.65
C GLY A 678 -11.93 37.74 65.07
N ILE A 679 -11.34 38.65 64.29
CA ILE A 679 -11.43 40.10 64.53
C ILE A 679 -12.87 40.54 64.40
N GLU A 680 -13.62 40.10 63.37
CA GLU A 680 -15.04 40.51 63.20
C GLU A 680 -15.88 40.10 64.39
N LYS A 681 -15.77 38.87 64.88
CA LYS A 681 -16.48 38.37 66.04
C LYS A 681 -16.15 39.21 67.31
N GLY A 682 -14.85 39.55 67.49
CA GLY A 682 -14.37 40.32 68.59
C GLY A 682 -14.96 41.74 68.62
N ILE A 683 -14.97 42.44 67.46
CA ILE A 683 -15.51 43.77 67.30
C ILE A 683 -17.04 43.80 67.50
N ILE A 684 -17.75 42.80 66.97
CA ILE A 684 -19.22 42.69 67.17
C ILE A 684 -19.56 42.51 68.65
N SER A 685 -18.88 41.64 69.36
CA SER A 685 -19.04 41.40 70.79
C SER A 685 -18.75 42.62 71.58
N GLN A 686 -17.74 43.40 71.20
CA GLN A 686 -17.39 44.66 71.85
C GLN A 686 -18.47 45.74 71.65
N LYS A 687 -19.04 45.83 70.40
CA LYS A 687 -20.17 46.73 70.11
C LYS A 687 -21.40 46.42 70.96
N GLU A 688 -21.80 45.18 71.09
CA GLU A 688 -22.92 44.71 71.86
C GLU A 688 -22.76 45.12 73.34
N ALA A 689 -21.55 45.00 73.91
CA ALA A 689 -21.25 45.39 75.24
C ALA A 689 -21.35 46.88 75.42
N VAL A 690 -20.81 47.66 74.45
CA VAL A 690 -20.91 49.16 74.51
C VAL A 690 -22.37 49.63 74.44
N ASP A 691 -23.15 49.03 73.52
CA ASP A 691 -24.54 49.35 73.34
C ASP A 691 -25.38 49.05 74.62
N LEU A 692 -25.10 47.97 75.33
CA LEU A 692 -25.72 47.65 76.62
C LEU A 692 -25.41 48.70 77.67
N ILE A 693 -24.11 49.06 77.82
CA ILE A 693 -23.69 50.08 78.76
C ILE A 693 -24.31 51.50 78.44
N GLN A 694 -24.29 51.83 77.15
CA GLN A 694 -24.85 53.07 76.66
C GLN A 694 -26.33 53.17 76.98
N LYS A 695 -27.09 52.10 76.77
CA LYS A 695 -28.51 52.01 77.08
C LYS A 695 -28.76 52.29 78.64
N GLU A 696 -27.90 51.66 79.43
CA GLU A 696 -27.99 51.84 80.86
C GLU A 696 -27.63 53.27 81.27
N LEU A 697 -26.57 53.89 80.69
CA LEU A 697 -26.25 55.32 80.97
C LEU A 697 -27.36 56.25 80.51
N GLU A 698 -28.01 55.99 79.37
CA GLU A 698 -29.17 56.76 78.91
C GLU A 698 -30.38 56.63 79.86
N ASN A 699 -30.64 55.47 80.39
CA ASN A 699 -31.68 55.22 81.37
C ASN A 699 -31.38 56.02 82.66
N ARG A 700 -30.14 56.01 83.11
CA ARG A 700 -29.66 56.73 84.28
C ARG A 700 -29.79 58.24 84.07
N LYS A 701 -29.43 58.69 82.90
CA LYS A 701 -29.58 60.11 82.58
C LYS A 701 -31.05 60.55 82.67
N LYS A 702 -31.97 59.72 82.12
CA LYS A 702 -33.42 60.00 82.22
C LYS A 702 -33.88 60.04 83.67
N GLU A 703 -33.48 59.07 84.49
CA GLU A 703 -33.82 59.01 85.90
C GLU A 703 -33.30 60.26 86.69
N LEU A 704 -32.02 60.65 86.43
CA LEU A 704 -31.44 61.83 87.07
C LEU A 704 -32.10 63.11 86.58
N THR A 705 -32.44 63.22 85.32
CA THR A 705 -33.14 64.42 84.80
C THR A 705 -34.54 64.53 85.41
N GLN A 706 -35.30 63.39 85.53
CA GLN A 706 -36.60 63.41 86.20
C GLN A 706 -36.50 63.77 87.69
N ARG A 707 -35.49 63.28 88.37
CA ARG A 707 -35.24 63.67 89.79
C ARG A 707 -34.79 65.08 89.93
N ALA A 708 -33.98 65.57 88.94
CA ALA A 708 -33.66 67.03 88.91
C ALA A 708 -34.90 67.91 88.71
N GLU A 709 -35.80 67.43 87.90
CA GLU A 709 -37.07 68.12 87.61
C GLU A 709 -38.01 68.07 88.80
N ASN A 710 -38.13 66.96 89.56
CA ASN A 710 -39.06 66.75 90.66
C ASN A 710 -38.59 67.26 92.01
N ALA A 711 -37.46 67.98 92.12
CA ALA A 711 -36.89 68.62 93.35
C ALA A 711 -36.90 67.70 94.58
N GLY A 712 -37.07 66.46 94.47
CA GLY A 712 -37.17 65.52 95.58
C GLY A 712 -35.80 64.81 95.82
N LYS A 713 -35.04 65.35 96.71
CA LYS A 713 -33.65 64.93 97.02
C LYS A 713 -33.45 63.48 97.52
N GLU A 714 -34.46 62.83 98.07
CA GLU A 714 -34.25 61.54 98.80
C GLU A 714 -34.40 60.29 97.89
N ALA A 715 -35.13 60.34 96.85
CA ALA A 715 -35.26 59.18 95.94
C ALA A 715 -34.03 58.99 95.01
N LEU A 716 -33.25 60.04 94.90
CA LEU A 716 -32.12 60.04 94.00
C LEU A 716 -30.97 59.15 94.41
N ASN A 717 -30.81 58.94 95.73
CA ASN A 717 -29.60 58.32 96.25
C ASN A 717 -29.56 56.76 96.25
N LYS A 718 -30.71 56.09 96.49
CA LYS A 718 -30.75 54.61 96.58
C LYS A 718 -30.86 53.88 95.28
N ALA A 719 -31.37 54.47 94.25
CA ALA A 719 -31.49 53.84 92.90
C ALA A 719 -30.20 54.00 92.09
N LYS A 720 -29.37 55.00 92.44
CA LYS A 720 -28.10 55.25 91.68
C LYS A 720 -27.04 54.13 91.81
N ASP A 721 -26.79 53.72 93.02
CA ASP A 721 -25.61 52.92 93.32
C ASP A 721 -25.74 51.45 92.74
N LYS A 722 -26.94 50.85 92.87
CA LYS A 722 -27.15 49.45 92.38
C LYS A 722 -27.15 49.29 90.87
N ALA A 723 -27.61 50.26 90.14
CA ALA A 723 -27.70 50.19 88.69
C ALA A 723 -26.38 50.52 87.98
N VAL A 724 -25.61 51.48 88.58
CA VAL A 724 -24.27 51.84 88.07
C VAL A 724 -23.25 50.75 88.23
N ASP A 725 -23.24 50.05 89.40
CA ASP A 725 -22.34 48.95 89.63
C ASP A 725 -22.62 47.74 88.71
N ALA A 726 -23.90 47.35 88.49
CA ALA A 726 -24.27 46.24 87.60
C ALA A 726 -23.97 46.50 86.10
N ALA A 727 -24.09 47.78 85.66
CA ALA A 727 -23.75 48.18 84.31
C ALA A 727 -22.24 48.31 84.12
N ALA A 728 -21.47 48.75 85.15
CA ALA A 728 -20.01 48.77 85.06
C ALA A 728 -19.35 47.40 85.01
N GLU A 729 -19.90 46.45 85.77
CA GLU A 729 -19.41 45.11 85.81
C GLU A 729 -19.62 44.36 84.47
N LYS A 730 -20.82 44.49 83.87
CA LYS A 730 -21.09 43.96 82.54
C LYS A 730 -20.25 44.61 81.45
N ALA A 731 -19.96 45.90 81.56
CA ALA A 731 -19.14 46.62 80.58
C ALA A 731 -17.66 46.22 80.68
N LYS A 732 -17.14 45.99 81.87
CA LYS A 732 -15.78 45.54 82.09
C LYS A 732 -15.58 44.09 81.56
N GLU A 733 -16.51 43.25 81.83
CA GLU A 733 -16.48 41.83 81.38
C GLU A 733 -16.53 41.74 79.86
N ALA A 734 -17.44 42.42 79.20
CA ALA A 734 -17.61 42.45 77.77
C ALA A 734 -16.44 43.13 77.04
N ALA A 735 -15.87 44.20 77.51
CA ALA A 735 -14.74 44.93 76.93
C ALA A 735 -13.42 44.16 77.12
N GLY A 736 -13.22 43.47 78.24
CA GLY A 736 -12.02 42.68 78.54
C GLY A 736 -11.95 41.40 77.68
N ASP A 737 -13.10 40.70 77.52
CA ASP A 737 -13.16 39.45 76.76
C ASP A 737 -13.00 39.68 75.23
N ALA A 738 -13.56 40.79 74.72
CA ALA A 738 -13.45 41.15 73.31
C ALA A 738 -12.01 41.60 72.93
N ALA A 739 -11.38 42.44 73.76
CA ALA A 739 -10.00 42.87 73.53
C ALA A 739 -8.97 41.70 73.70
N GLY A 740 -9.21 40.80 74.65
CA GLY A 740 -8.35 39.62 74.88
C GLY A 740 -8.42 38.63 73.76
N LYS A 741 -9.59 38.39 73.14
CA LYS A 741 -9.77 37.50 72.03
C LYS A 741 -9.21 38.06 70.68
N ALA A 742 -9.37 39.36 70.44
CA ALA A 742 -8.79 40.02 69.29
C ALA A 742 -7.26 40.08 69.32
N LEU A 743 -6.63 40.33 70.45
CA LEU A 743 -5.20 40.38 70.66
C LEU A 743 -4.58 38.93 70.56
N LYS A 744 -5.27 37.88 71.06
CA LYS A 744 -4.80 36.52 71.00
C LYS A 744 -4.84 35.99 69.55
N GLY A 745 -5.78 36.47 68.69
CA GLY A 745 -5.86 36.14 67.28
C GLY A 745 -4.78 36.80 66.41
N LEU A 746 -4.29 37.97 66.80
CA LEU A 746 -3.29 38.75 66.07
C LEU A 746 -1.82 38.40 66.43
N PHE A 747 -1.58 37.96 67.67
CA PHE A 747 -0.23 37.82 68.24
C PHE A 747 0.07 36.38 68.77
N GLY A 748 -0.87 35.42 68.54
CA GLY A 748 -0.71 34.04 69.02
C GLY A 748 -0.05 33.14 68.04
N ARG A 749 1.17 33.38 67.74
CA ARG A 749 2.17 32.40 67.33
C ARG A 749 3.51 32.77 67.90
#